data_9d268e0752beb589e0f79146fcccefef
#
_entry.id   9d268e0752beb589e0f79146fcccefef
#
_cell.length_a   1.000
_cell.length_b   1.000
_cell.length_c   1.000
_cell.angle_alpha   90.00
_cell.angle_beta   90.00
_cell.angle_gamma   90.00
#
_symmetry.space_group_name_H-M   'P 1'
#
loop_
_entity.id
_entity.type
_entity.pdbx_description
1 polymer ?
#
loop_
_entity_poly.entity_id
_entity_poly.type
_entity_poly.pdbx_seq_one_letter_code
_entity_poly.pdbx_strand_id
1 'polypeptide(L)'
;MQHFSKQLRTRLLTLYLSAGLVMGGLPGCGSQDLEIADTVAESAVTATADATDVITFSQPEGPEESTVYVEPVDGISDDFYRGMDVSAVLALENSGVKYYNFDGEEQDVFMTLAQAGVNYIRLRVWNDPYDENGNGYGGGNNDVATAITLGQRATQYGMKVCIDFHYSDFWADPKKQFVPKAWEGMDIEEKSDALYNFTLENLTQILDAGVDVGMVQVGNEINNGMCGETDASNVRKLLASGSKAVRDAATASGKDILVAVHYTNIDDMKKLDTLLTGLQVKEIDYDIVGLSFYPYWHGTMDDLKNAIIHIRDTYGKKVYVAENAYCYTSEDGDGSANSIKGTDDLAEGYSASVQGQANEVRDVCAAASEAGAEGIFYWEGTWIPVGPADADNSAIWEKYGSGWASSYAGGYDPKDAGQYYGGSSWDNQAMFDFTGHPLASLNIFKYLKYGSTAPLAIDTIPEIVVSCNIGAEVKLPDTVSIIYNDRSEEQVPVTWDAEDIAAIDTENGGEFTVAGSLDEGTEVTAIVTVERVNYVQNPGFEDADTSMWTVTYSGETNPTDYQVKAADAHSGEVAFHFWSGTSDMDFSIEQSFTDLEPGTYELSAFSQGGDLAADASMELYAVVDGKELTVPFMLTTYADWQNPTVSGIKVTDGTLTIGVRYQCNKNSWGTLDDVTLNRVGN
;
A
#
# COMPACT_ATOMS: atom_id res chain seq x y z
N MET A 1 6.57 -8.25 -18.77
CA MET A 1 5.94 -6.94 -18.68
C MET A 1 4.46 -7.19 -18.45
N GLN A 2 4.03 -7.28 -17.25
CA GLN A 2 2.59 -7.34 -16.93
C GLN A 2 2.36 -6.35 -15.82
N HIS A 3 1.80 -5.20 -16.17
CA HIS A 3 1.27 -4.25 -15.21
C HIS A 3 -0.11 -4.74 -14.79
N PHE A 4 -0.25 -5.15 -13.56
CA PHE A 4 -1.56 -5.26 -12.94
C PHE A 4 -2.03 -3.86 -12.57
N SER A 5 -2.93 -3.30 -13.37
CA SER A 5 -3.73 -2.15 -12.96
C SER A 5 -4.99 -2.68 -12.26
N LYS A 6 -5.03 -2.64 -10.93
CA LYS A 6 -6.30 -2.80 -10.20
C LYS A 6 -7.14 -1.55 -10.46
N GLN A 7 -8.21 -1.69 -11.21
CA GLN A 7 -9.21 -0.64 -11.38
C GLN A 7 -10.03 -0.48 -10.10
N LEU A 8 -10.00 0.73 -9.55
CA LEU A 8 -10.89 1.19 -8.50
C LEU A 8 -12.35 1.13 -8.99
N ARG A 9 -13.17 0.27 -8.44
CA ARG A 9 -14.62 0.36 -8.57
C ARG A 9 -15.17 1.27 -7.48
N THR A 10 -15.41 2.52 -7.82
CA THR A 10 -16.16 3.46 -6.99
C THR A 10 -17.64 3.08 -7.02
N ARG A 11 -18.20 2.57 -5.94
CA ARG A 11 -19.64 2.51 -5.73
C ARG A 11 -20.07 3.70 -4.90
N LEU A 12 -20.85 4.60 -5.51
CA LEU A 12 -21.59 5.63 -4.82
C LEU A 12 -22.69 4.99 -3.96
N LEU A 13 -22.61 5.17 -2.66
CA LEU A 13 -23.73 4.95 -1.76
C LEU A 13 -24.46 6.29 -1.55
N THR A 14 -25.67 6.40 -2.07
CA THR A 14 -26.54 7.58 -1.87
C THR A 14 -27.36 7.34 -0.62
N LEU A 15 -27.03 8.00 0.48
CA LEU A 15 -27.89 8.04 1.66
C LEU A 15 -28.82 9.25 1.56
N TYR A 16 -30.14 8.98 1.59
CA TYR A 16 -31.17 10.00 1.80
C TYR A 16 -31.26 10.33 3.29
N LEU A 17 -30.98 11.58 3.66
CA LEU A 17 -31.35 12.12 4.98
C LEU A 17 -32.56 13.03 4.81
N SER A 18 -33.64 12.66 5.47
CA SER A 18 -34.85 13.46 5.63
C SER A 18 -34.66 14.55 6.69
N ALA A 19 -34.87 15.79 6.29
CA ALA A 19 -34.84 16.95 7.16
C ALA A 19 -36.11 17.02 8.05
N GLY A 20 -35.90 17.19 9.35
CA GLY A 20 -36.94 17.62 10.30
C GLY A 20 -36.56 18.98 10.87
N LEU A 21 -37.33 19.99 10.46
CA LEU A 21 -37.24 21.37 10.94
C LEU A 21 -37.97 21.51 12.30
N VAL A 22 -37.30 22.05 13.33
CA VAL A 22 -37.97 22.66 14.46
C VAL A 22 -37.32 24.02 14.75
N MET A 23 -38.11 25.06 14.59
CA MET A 23 -37.81 26.45 14.98
C MET A 23 -37.98 26.64 16.49
N GLY A 24 -37.14 27.48 17.09
CA GLY A 24 -37.36 28.01 18.43
C GLY A 24 -36.33 29.02 18.91
N GLY A 25 -36.58 30.29 18.68
CA GLY A 25 -36.45 31.44 19.59
C GLY A 25 -35.10 31.88 20.15
N LEU A 26 -34.60 33.01 19.65
CA LEU A 26 -33.64 33.91 20.31
C LEU A 26 -34.22 34.54 21.60
N PRO A 27 -33.42 35.04 22.59
CA PRO A 27 -32.72 36.32 22.38
C PRO A 27 -31.33 36.48 23.10
N GLY A 28 -30.40 37.12 22.47
CA GLY A 28 -29.93 38.47 22.80
C GLY A 28 -28.77 38.64 23.79
N CYS A 29 -27.74 39.32 23.30
CA CYS A 29 -26.81 40.24 23.96
C CYS A 29 -25.49 39.73 24.56
N GLY A 30 -24.41 40.33 24.03
CA GLY A 30 -23.20 40.58 24.82
C GLY A 30 -21.87 40.40 24.06
N SER A 31 -21.51 41.40 23.24
CA SER A 31 -20.14 41.60 22.76
C SER A 31 -19.22 41.91 23.94
N GLN A 32 -18.14 41.16 24.09
CA GLN A 32 -16.94 41.61 24.78
C GLN A 32 -15.75 41.32 23.88
N ASP A 33 -15.16 42.42 23.40
CA ASP A 33 -13.85 42.45 22.73
C ASP A 33 -12.79 42.01 23.74
N LEU A 34 -12.06 40.97 23.42
CA LEU A 34 -10.79 40.62 24.07
C LEU A 34 -9.67 41.01 23.15
N GLU A 35 -9.08 42.16 23.45
CA GLU A 35 -7.75 42.54 22.93
C GLU A 35 -6.73 41.51 23.40
N ILE A 36 -6.12 40.79 22.44
CA ILE A 36 -4.91 39.98 22.67
C ILE A 36 -3.73 40.89 22.40
N ALA A 37 -3.05 41.27 23.47
CA ALA A 37 -1.81 42.02 23.40
C ALA A 37 -0.68 41.12 22.86
N ASP A 38 -0.12 41.52 21.73
CA ASP A 38 1.19 41.05 21.24
C ASP A 38 2.28 41.38 22.24
N THR A 39 2.87 40.34 22.85
CA THR A 39 4.21 40.41 23.43
C THR A 39 5.00 39.22 22.96
N VAL A 40 5.65 39.39 21.81
CA VAL A 40 6.78 38.52 21.41
C VAL A 40 7.95 38.88 22.32
N ALA A 41 8.25 38.01 23.26
CA ALA A 41 9.50 38.06 24.02
C ALA A 41 10.53 37.19 23.28
N GLU A 42 11.44 37.85 22.55
CA GLU A 42 12.71 37.26 22.14
C GLU A 42 13.48 36.84 23.41
N SER A 43 13.50 35.56 23.72
CA SER A 43 14.47 34.96 24.64
C SER A 43 15.54 34.27 23.82
N ALA A 44 16.56 35.05 23.45
CA ALA A 44 17.84 34.47 23.05
C ALA A 44 18.46 33.76 24.22
N VAL A 45 18.25 32.44 24.32
CA VAL A 45 19.00 31.59 25.25
C VAL A 45 20.33 31.26 24.56
N THR A 46 21.37 31.98 24.92
CA THR A 46 22.77 31.55 24.74
C THR A 46 23.01 30.43 25.75
N ALA A 47 22.67 29.20 25.40
CA ALA A 47 23.12 28.03 26.13
C ALA A 47 24.56 27.73 25.74
N THR A 48 25.49 27.99 26.65
CA THR A 48 26.77 27.28 26.65
C THR A 48 26.46 25.84 27.03
N ALA A 49 26.53 24.92 26.07
CA ALA A 49 26.32 23.49 26.29
C ALA A 49 27.48 23.00 27.22
N ASP A 50 27.20 22.84 28.50
CA ASP A 50 27.89 21.84 29.30
C ASP A 50 27.51 20.46 28.69
N ALA A 51 28.53 19.61 28.48
CA ALA A 51 28.32 18.25 28.01
C ALA A 51 27.35 17.54 28.95
N THR A 52 26.09 17.44 28.55
CA THR A 52 25.10 16.62 29.25
C THR A 52 25.52 15.17 29.10
N ASP A 53 25.64 14.45 30.24
CA ASP A 53 25.93 13.02 30.24
C ASP A 53 24.87 12.31 29.37
N VAL A 54 25.33 11.52 28.41
CA VAL A 54 24.45 10.71 27.52
C VAL A 54 23.73 9.70 28.41
N ILE A 55 22.40 9.66 28.29
CA ILE A 55 21.55 8.74 29.03
C ILE A 55 21.45 7.45 28.23
N THR A 56 21.83 6.33 28.81
CA THR A 56 21.74 5.01 28.14
C THR A 56 20.88 4.06 28.96
N PHE A 57 20.22 3.14 28.30
CA PHE A 57 19.36 2.13 28.89
C PHE A 57 19.95 0.73 28.69
N SER A 58 19.91 -0.11 29.75
CA SER A 58 20.36 -1.50 29.67
C SER A 58 19.39 -2.30 28.82
N GLN A 59 19.93 -3.14 27.95
CA GLN A 59 19.13 -4.11 27.23
C GLN A 59 18.83 -5.32 28.13
N PRO A 60 17.72 -6.09 27.86
CA PRO A 60 17.40 -7.32 28.58
C PRO A 60 18.54 -8.34 28.50
N GLU A 61 18.69 -9.15 29.56
CA GLU A 61 19.60 -10.30 29.59
C GLU A 61 18.88 -11.65 29.39
N GLY A 62 17.57 -11.62 29.17
CA GLY A 62 16.70 -12.77 28.97
C GLY A 62 15.33 -12.37 28.46
N PRO A 63 14.42 -13.33 28.21
CA PRO A 63 13.04 -13.05 27.79
C PRO A 63 12.31 -12.19 28.83
N GLU A 64 11.53 -11.22 28.39
CA GLU A 64 10.69 -10.39 29.24
C GLU A 64 9.20 -10.77 29.10
N GLU A 65 8.41 -10.57 30.15
CA GLU A 65 6.96 -10.68 30.08
C GLU A 65 6.39 -9.47 29.33
N SER A 66 5.46 -9.73 28.41
CA SER A 66 4.82 -8.73 27.55
C SER A 66 3.38 -9.13 27.23
N THR A 67 2.65 -8.26 26.56
CA THR A 67 1.36 -8.58 25.94
C THR A 67 1.52 -9.07 24.49
N VAL A 68 2.70 -8.87 23.88
CA VAL A 68 3.06 -9.45 22.59
C VAL A 68 4.08 -10.57 22.78
N TYR A 69 3.88 -11.67 22.06
CA TYR A 69 4.85 -12.76 21.98
C TYR A 69 5.87 -12.46 20.88
N VAL A 70 7.15 -12.56 21.21
CA VAL A 70 8.24 -12.39 20.23
C VAL A 70 9.20 -13.55 20.35
N GLU A 71 9.32 -14.32 19.26
CA GLU A 71 10.36 -15.34 19.16
C GLU A 71 11.73 -14.65 18.94
N PRO A 72 12.79 -15.04 19.68
CA PRO A 72 14.11 -14.44 19.48
C PRO A 72 14.64 -14.63 18.07
N VAL A 73 15.49 -13.71 17.64
CA VAL A 73 16.19 -13.79 16.35
C VAL A 73 17.57 -14.36 16.58
N ASP A 74 17.82 -15.54 16.03
CA ASP A 74 19.10 -16.24 16.18
C ASP A 74 20.26 -15.46 15.54
N GLY A 75 21.33 -15.28 16.30
CA GLY A 75 22.57 -14.69 15.79
C GLY A 75 22.54 -13.19 15.55
N ILE A 76 21.50 -12.49 15.99
CA ILE A 76 21.43 -11.03 15.85
C ILE A 76 22.58 -10.33 16.60
N SER A 77 23.25 -9.41 15.93
CA SER A 77 24.38 -8.66 16.48
C SER A 77 23.92 -7.60 17.49
N ASP A 78 24.73 -7.35 18.52
CA ASP A 78 24.50 -6.22 19.43
C ASP A 78 24.58 -4.85 18.72
N ASP A 79 25.38 -4.78 17.63
CA ASP A 79 25.56 -3.60 16.79
C ASP A 79 24.49 -3.46 15.68
N PHE A 80 23.51 -4.38 15.62
CA PHE A 80 22.42 -4.33 14.65
C PHE A 80 21.63 -3.02 14.79
N TYR A 81 21.42 -2.31 13.67
CA TYR A 81 20.64 -1.06 13.68
C TYR A 81 19.17 -1.38 13.95
N ARG A 82 18.71 -0.94 15.08
CA ARG A 82 17.30 -0.93 15.48
C ARG A 82 16.82 0.50 15.34
N GLY A 83 16.62 0.88 14.06
CA GLY A 83 16.38 2.26 13.69
C GLY A 83 14.91 2.62 13.59
N MET A 84 14.63 3.94 13.68
CA MET A 84 13.31 4.50 13.45
C MET A 84 13.43 5.86 12.78
N ASP A 85 12.63 6.12 11.73
CA ASP A 85 12.37 7.46 11.20
C ASP A 85 11.33 8.15 12.08
N VAL A 86 11.62 9.39 12.50
CA VAL A 86 10.77 10.18 13.41
C VAL A 86 10.70 11.64 12.96
N SER A 87 10.82 11.87 11.67
CA SER A 87 10.99 13.20 11.10
C SER A 87 9.80 14.13 11.33
N ALA A 88 8.58 13.58 11.54
CA ALA A 88 7.36 14.33 11.80
C ALA A 88 7.19 14.80 13.26
N VAL A 89 7.98 14.29 14.23
CA VAL A 89 7.77 14.50 15.68
C VAL A 89 7.62 15.96 16.08
N LEU A 90 8.51 16.85 15.60
CA LEU A 90 8.46 18.26 16.03
C LEU A 90 7.17 18.96 15.56
N ALA A 91 6.69 18.65 14.36
CA ALA A 91 5.44 19.18 13.84
C ALA A 91 4.22 18.62 14.61
N LEU A 92 4.26 17.36 14.99
CA LEU A 92 3.22 16.72 15.82
C LEU A 92 3.15 17.34 17.22
N GLU A 93 4.27 17.48 17.89
CA GLU A 93 4.34 18.14 19.21
C GLU A 93 3.88 19.61 19.14
N ASN A 94 4.26 20.35 18.10
CA ASN A 94 3.77 21.72 17.87
C ASN A 94 2.26 21.76 17.60
N SER A 95 1.68 20.70 17.07
CA SER A 95 0.23 20.54 16.87
C SER A 95 -0.51 20.16 18.15
N GLY A 96 0.20 19.94 19.25
CA GLY A 96 -0.36 19.61 20.57
C GLY A 96 -0.41 18.12 20.87
N VAL A 97 0.17 17.28 20.02
CA VAL A 97 0.34 15.84 20.28
C VAL A 97 1.26 15.64 21.49
N LYS A 98 0.93 14.65 22.30
CA LYS A 98 1.72 14.23 23.47
C LYS A 98 2.06 12.78 23.33
N TYR A 99 3.27 12.44 23.81
CA TYR A 99 3.72 11.06 23.91
C TYR A 99 3.86 10.63 25.35
N TYR A 100 3.62 9.36 25.58
CA TYR A 100 3.64 8.75 26.89
C TYR A 100 4.66 7.61 26.96
N ASN A 101 5.05 7.22 28.16
CA ASN A 101 5.81 6.01 28.41
C ASN A 101 4.87 4.81 28.61
N PHE A 102 5.44 3.61 28.81
CA PHE A 102 4.65 2.38 29.03
C PHE A 102 3.87 2.38 30.36
N ASP A 103 4.17 3.30 31.28
CA ASP A 103 3.41 3.50 32.53
C ASP A 103 2.27 4.52 32.37
N GLY A 104 2.10 5.11 31.17
CA GLY A 104 1.08 6.11 30.87
C GLY A 104 1.43 7.52 31.35
N GLU A 105 2.69 7.81 31.66
CA GLU A 105 3.17 9.13 32.05
C GLU A 105 3.69 9.88 30.81
N GLU A 106 3.36 11.19 30.69
CA GLU A 106 3.88 12.03 29.61
C GLU A 106 5.42 12.05 29.64
N GLN A 107 6.06 11.70 28.53
CA GLN A 107 7.52 11.57 28.44
C GLN A 107 8.03 12.02 27.06
N ASP A 108 9.27 12.47 27.00
CA ASP A 108 9.97 12.68 25.73
C ASP A 108 9.98 11.40 24.90
N VAL A 109 9.45 11.46 23.70
CA VAL A 109 9.32 10.29 22.80
C VAL A 109 10.67 9.63 22.53
N PHE A 110 11.77 10.39 22.42
CA PHE A 110 13.11 9.82 22.22
C PHE A 110 13.58 8.99 23.42
N MET A 111 13.19 9.39 24.64
CA MET A 111 13.44 8.57 25.83
C MET A 111 12.68 7.25 25.77
N THR A 112 11.40 7.28 25.39
CA THR A 112 10.58 6.08 25.25
C THR A 112 11.14 5.14 24.17
N LEU A 113 11.57 5.68 23.02
CA LEU A 113 12.22 4.91 21.94
C LEU A 113 13.52 4.23 22.42
N ALA A 114 14.39 4.97 23.11
CA ALA A 114 15.64 4.41 23.64
C ALA A 114 15.39 3.32 24.69
N GLN A 115 14.38 3.48 25.55
CA GLN A 115 13.95 2.46 26.52
C GLN A 115 13.40 1.21 25.83
N ALA A 116 12.74 1.37 24.68
CA ALA A 116 12.25 0.28 23.86
C ALA A 116 13.34 -0.41 23.01
N GLY A 117 14.59 0.04 23.09
CA GLY A 117 15.73 -0.58 22.41
C GLY A 117 16.11 0.02 21.06
N VAL A 118 15.45 1.10 20.63
CA VAL A 118 15.86 1.87 19.44
C VAL A 118 17.27 2.46 19.70
N ASN A 119 18.18 2.29 18.74
CA ASN A 119 19.58 2.75 18.86
C ASN A 119 20.01 3.67 17.71
N TYR A 120 19.14 3.91 16.76
CA TYR A 120 19.41 4.74 15.59
C TYR A 120 18.16 5.53 15.19
N ILE A 121 18.30 6.79 14.83
CA ILE A 121 17.22 7.66 14.36
C ILE A 121 17.54 8.11 12.95
N ARG A 122 16.58 8.00 12.02
CA ARG A 122 16.65 8.56 10.67
C ARG A 122 15.84 9.85 10.61
N LEU A 123 16.44 10.89 10.03
CA LEU A 123 15.85 12.21 9.88
C LEU A 123 16.02 12.67 8.44
N ARG A 124 14.91 12.89 7.73
CA ARG A 124 14.94 13.47 6.40
C ARG A 124 15.19 14.97 6.46
N VAL A 125 15.84 15.48 5.43
CA VAL A 125 16.15 16.90 5.28
C VAL A 125 15.80 17.34 3.87
N TRP A 126 14.92 18.34 3.78
CA TRP A 126 14.56 19.04 2.55
C TRP A 126 15.34 20.35 2.42
N ASN A 127 15.47 20.86 1.19
CA ASN A 127 16.28 22.05 0.95
C ASN A 127 15.61 23.32 1.49
N ASP A 128 14.33 23.54 1.11
CA ASP A 128 13.52 24.69 1.55
C ASP A 128 12.02 24.31 1.50
N PRO A 129 11.49 23.65 2.56
CA PRO A 129 10.12 23.14 2.57
C PRO A 129 9.06 24.21 2.83
N TYR A 130 9.22 25.41 2.28
CA TYR A 130 8.32 26.54 2.50
C TYR A 130 7.98 27.25 1.19
N ASP A 131 6.79 27.87 1.13
CA ASP A 131 6.43 28.78 0.06
C ASP A 131 7.11 30.16 0.22
N GLU A 132 6.88 31.07 -0.71
CA GLU A 132 7.44 32.44 -0.70
C GLU A 132 6.99 33.29 0.51
N ASN A 133 5.91 32.89 1.21
CA ASN A 133 5.37 33.57 2.38
C ASN A 133 5.80 32.89 3.70
N GLY A 134 6.60 31.83 3.62
CA GLY A 134 7.08 31.06 4.76
C GLY A 134 6.05 30.01 5.29
N ASN A 135 5.04 29.67 4.50
CA ASN A 135 4.12 28.61 4.86
C ASN A 135 4.75 27.25 4.55
N GLY A 136 4.70 26.30 5.51
CA GLY A 136 5.30 24.98 5.39
C GLY A 136 4.53 24.06 4.45
N TYR A 137 5.26 23.16 3.77
CA TYR A 137 4.67 22.21 2.82
C TYR A 137 4.01 20.99 3.48
N GLY A 138 4.24 20.77 4.77
CA GLY A 138 3.76 19.60 5.50
C GLY A 138 4.83 18.52 5.66
N GLY A 139 4.42 17.32 6.03
CA GLY A 139 5.33 16.19 6.22
C GLY A 139 6.42 16.42 7.28
N GLY A 140 6.17 17.29 8.26
CA GLY A 140 7.14 17.68 9.28
C GLY A 140 7.89 18.98 8.98
N ASN A 141 7.74 19.60 7.79
CA ASN A 141 8.50 20.77 7.35
C ASN A 141 10.01 20.62 7.60
N ASN A 142 10.55 19.48 7.17
CA ASN A 142 11.85 18.96 7.56
C ASN A 142 13.03 19.74 6.97
N ASP A 143 13.34 20.88 7.56
CA ASP A 143 14.55 21.64 7.30
C ASP A 143 15.73 21.23 8.21
N VAL A 144 16.88 21.84 8.01
CA VAL A 144 18.08 21.56 8.81
C VAL A 144 17.90 21.89 10.30
N ALA A 145 17.14 22.92 10.62
CA ALA A 145 16.89 23.32 12.02
C ALA A 145 16.05 22.27 12.75
N THR A 146 15.06 21.70 12.05
CA THR A 146 14.28 20.57 12.54
C THR A 146 15.18 19.35 12.79
N ALA A 147 16.04 18.99 11.81
CA ALA A 147 16.97 17.87 11.95
C ALA A 147 17.96 18.06 13.11
N ILE A 148 18.46 19.28 13.34
CA ILE A 148 19.31 19.59 14.50
C ILE A 148 18.55 19.37 15.81
N THR A 149 17.32 19.90 15.91
CA THR A 149 16.51 19.78 17.14
C THR A 149 16.23 18.33 17.50
N LEU A 150 15.76 17.53 16.52
CA LEU A 150 15.46 16.12 16.71
C LEU A 150 16.73 15.28 16.93
N GLY A 151 17.79 15.58 16.17
CA GLY A 151 19.09 14.89 16.29
C GLY A 151 19.78 15.10 17.65
N GLN A 152 19.69 16.29 18.24
CA GLN A 152 20.19 16.54 19.60
C GLN A 152 19.44 15.72 20.64
N ARG A 153 18.09 15.58 20.52
CA ARG A 153 17.27 14.73 21.40
C ARG A 153 17.67 13.26 21.26
N ALA A 154 17.85 12.77 20.03
CA ALA A 154 18.32 11.41 19.81
C ALA A 154 19.68 11.16 20.45
N THR A 155 20.62 12.08 20.27
CA THR A 155 21.99 12.00 20.82
C THR A 155 21.98 12.02 22.35
N GLN A 156 21.10 12.79 22.98
CA GLN A 156 20.95 12.83 24.44
C GLN A 156 20.65 11.45 25.04
N TYR A 157 19.89 10.61 24.32
CA TYR A 157 19.54 9.25 24.74
C TYR A 157 20.41 8.16 24.09
N GLY A 158 21.60 8.53 23.61
CA GLY A 158 22.62 7.58 23.11
C GLY A 158 22.30 6.96 21.76
N MET A 159 21.33 7.47 21.04
CA MET A 159 21.01 7.01 19.69
C MET A 159 21.84 7.76 18.65
N LYS A 160 22.37 7.02 17.66
CA LYS A 160 23.00 7.62 16.49
C LYS A 160 21.97 8.20 15.54
N VAL A 161 22.41 9.08 14.63
CA VAL A 161 21.53 9.72 13.65
C VAL A 161 21.99 9.43 12.22
N CYS A 162 21.04 8.99 11.39
CA CYS A 162 21.14 8.96 9.94
C CYS A 162 20.46 10.23 9.39
N ILE A 163 21.20 11.06 8.67
CA ILE A 163 20.65 12.21 7.96
C ILE A 163 20.33 11.79 6.55
N ASP A 164 19.07 11.95 6.16
CA ASP A 164 18.55 11.62 4.84
C ASP A 164 18.30 12.89 4.03
N PHE A 165 19.27 13.27 3.18
CA PHE A 165 19.11 14.41 2.28
C PHE A 165 18.30 14.01 1.04
N HIS A 166 17.08 14.55 0.90
CA HIS A 166 16.24 14.31 -0.27
C HIS A 166 16.70 15.09 -1.51
N TYR A 167 17.40 16.21 -1.34
CA TYR A 167 17.77 17.16 -2.40
C TYR A 167 16.56 17.59 -3.23
N SER A 168 15.51 17.90 -2.53
CA SER A 168 14.21 18.37 -2.98
C SER A 168 13.67 19.32 -1.92
N ASP A 169 12.71 20.16 -2.24
CA ASP A 169 12.05 21.03 -1.25
C ASP A 169 10.87 20.35 -0.55
N PHE A 170 10.50 19.14 -1.00
CA PHE A 170 9.43 18.33 -0.45
C PHE A 170 9.74 16.84 -0.67
N TRP A 171 8.75 15.95 -0.57
CA TRP A 171 8.94 14.51 -0.73
C TRP A 171 9.71 14.16 -1.99
N ALA A 172 10.70 13.29 -1.86
CA ALA A 172 11.39 12.63 -2.96
C ALA A 172 11.13 11.11 -2.88
N ASP A 173 10.64 10.55 -3.98
CA ASP A 173 10.38 9.13 -4.16
C ASP A 173 10.65 8.74 -5.64
N PRO A 174 10.49 7.48 -6.08
CA PRO A 174 10.77 7.10 -7.46
C PRO A 174 9.93 7.84 -8.53
N LYS A 175 8.83 8.47 -8.14
CA LYS A 175 7.97 9.27 -9.03
C LYS A 175 8.21 10.77 -8.90
N LYS A 176 8.81 11.21 -7.80
CA LYS A 176 8.97 12.61 -7.41
C LYS A 176 10.44 12.89 -7.07
N GLN A 177 11.23 13.19 -8.07
CA GLN A 177 12.63 13.61 -7.89
C GLN A 177 12.78 15.05 -8.35
N PHE A 178 11.97 15.95 -7.74
CA PHE A 178 11.92 17.34 -8.16
C PHE A 178 13.20 18.09 -7.78
N VAL A 179 13.58 19.04 -8.63
CA VAL A 179 14.71 19.93 -8.34
C VAL A 179 14.30 20.95 -7.27
N PRO A 180 15.16 21.27 -6.28
CA PRO A 180 14.91 22.39 -5.37
C PRO A 180 14.67 23.71 -6.11
N LYS A 181 13.74 24.53 -5.65
CA LYS A 181 13.42 25.86 -6.23
C LYS A 181 14.68 26.69 -6.48
N ALA A 182 15.59 26.70 -5.52
CA ALA A 182 16.84 27.44 -5.60
C ALA A 182 17.81 26.96 -6.70
N TRP A 183 17.60 25.76 -7.25
CA TRP A 183 18.46 25.12 -8.26
C TRP A 183 17.77 25.00 -9.63
N GLU A 184 16.58 25.57 -9.78
CA GLU A 184 15.90 25.60 -11.07
C GLU A 184 16.74 26.33 -12.14
N GLY A 185 16.81 25.71 -13.33
CA GLY A 185 17.56 26.27 -14.46
C GLY A 185 19.09 26.09 -14.42
N MET A 186 19.64 25.53 -13.33
CA MET A 186 21.06 25.19 -13.25
C MET A 186 21.40 24.02 -14.19
N ASP A 187 22.56 24.07 -14.80
CA ASP A 187 23.11 22.92 -15.51
C ASP A 187 23.68 21.88 -14.51
N ILE A 188 24.13 20.74 -15.03
CA ILE A 188 24.57 19.64 -14.16
C ILE A 188 25.83 19.97 -13.35
N GLU A 189 26.72 20.81 -13.86
CA GLU A 189 27.91 21.27 -13.12
C GLU A 189 27.49 22.16 -11.97
N GLU A 190 26.63 23.14 -12.25
CA GLU A 190 26.10 24.07 -11.26
C GLU A 190 25.30 23.36 -10.19
N LYS A 191 24.41 22.38 -10.56
CA LYS A 191 23.69 21.54 -9.59
C LYS A 191 24.63 20.69 -8.73
N SER A 192 25.68 20.13 -9.33
CA SER A 192 26.68 19.33 -8.65
C SER A 192 27.41 20.13 -7.57
N ASP A 193 27.78 21.37 -7.89
CA ASP A 193 28.44 22.29 -6.95
C ASP A 193 27.44 22.77 -5.86
N ALA A 194 26.18 23.05 -6.23
CA ALA A 194 25.14 23.45 -5.30
C ALA A 194 24.84 22.31 -4.29
N LEU A 195 24.72 21.08 -4.76
CA LEU A 195 24.50 19.89 -3.94
C LEU A 195 25.67 19.64 -2.97
N TYR A 196 26.90 19.74 -3.46
CA TYR A 196 28.10 19.64 -2.62
C TYR A 196 28.08 20.69 -1.50
N ASN A 197 27.86 21.95 -1.85
CA ASN A 197 27.87 23.04 -0.88
C ASN A 197 26.72 22.89 0.14
N PHE A 198 25.51 22.58 -0.33
CA PHE A 198 24.36 22.32 0.56
C PHE A 198 24.65 21.20 1.56
N THR A 199 25.16 20.07 1.07
CA THR A 199 25.49 18.92 1.93
C THR A 199 26.58 19.28 2.93
N LEU A 200 27.67 19.89 2.48
CA LEU A 200 28.81 20.25 3.36
C LEU A 200 28.39 21.26 4.43
N GLU A 201 27.71 22.33 4.05
CA GLU A 201 27.28 23.38 4.96
C GLU A 201 26.31 22.86 6.02
N ASN A 202 25.26 22.15 5.59
CA ASN A 202 24.22 21.70 6.50
C ASN A 202 24.69 20.53 7.40
N LEU A 203 25.46 19.58 6.84
CA LEU A 203 26.04 18.52 7.67
C LEU A 203 27.03 19.09 8.70
N THR A 204 27.81 20.11 8.34
CA THR A 204 28.69 20.80 9.29
C THR A 204 27.89 21.46 10.41
N GLN A 205 26.80 22.16 10.10
CA GLN A 205 25.92 22.76 11.11
C GLN A 205 25.33 21.69 12.06
N ILE A 206 24.87 20.56 11.54
CA ILE A 206 24.34 19.45 12.34
C ILE A 206 25.40 18.86 13.28
N LEU A 207 26.63 18.66 12.76
CA LEU A 207 27.75 18.14 13.55
C LEU A 207 28.22 19.13 14.62
N ASP A 208 28.30 20.43 14.28
CA ASP A 208 28.69 21.50 15.19
C ASP A 208 27.64 21.70 16.31
N ALA A 209 26.37 21.38 16.05
CA ALA A 209 25.30 21.35 17.03
C ALA A 209 25.40 20.15 18.01
N GLY A 210 26.36 19.25 17.81
CA GLY A 210 26.62 18.11 18.69
C GLY A 210 25.80 16.88 18.42
N VAL A 211 25.14 16.79 17.24
CA VAL A 211 24.40 15.58 16.83
C VAL A 211 25.39 14.44 16.53
N ASP A 212 25.10 13.23 17.05
CA ASP A 212 25.92 12.04 16.81
C ASP A 212 25.56 11.36 15.48
N VAL A 213 25.96 12.00 14.38
CA VAL A 213 25.72 11.49 13.02
C VAL A 213 26.62 10.29 12.77
N GLY A 214 26.02 9.13 12.48
CA GLY A 214 26.73 7.91 12.10
C GLY A 214 26.61 7.55 10.61
N MET A 215 25.61 8.11 9.93
CA MET A 215 25.36 7.83 8.51
C MET A 215 24.69 9.03 7.84
N VAL A 216 25.02 9.25 6.57
CA VAL A 216 24.33 10.21 5.70
C VAL A 216 23.85 9.50 4.44
N GLN A 217 22.57 9.58 4.19
CA GLN A 217 21.93 9.09 2.98
C GLN A 217 21.93 10.22 1.94
N VAL A 218 22.52 9.93 0.78
CA VAL A 218 22.67 10.88 -0.35
C VAL A 218 21.58 10.60 -1.37
N GLY A 219 20.45 11.27 -1.21
CA GLY A 219 19.22 11.08 -1.99
C GLY A 219 18.30 9.99 -1.44
N ASN A 220 16.99 10.15 -1.61
CA ASN A 220 15.97 9.21 -1.20
C ASN A 220 15.36 8.49 -2.40
N GLU A 221 15.32 7.15 -2.37
CA GLU A 221 14.71 6.27 -3.39
C GLU A 221 15.03 6.66 -4.85
N ILE A 222 16.29 6.83 -5.15
CA ILE A 222 16.80 7.40 -6.40
C ILE A 222 16.74 6.45 -7.61
N ASN A 223 15.83 5.48 -7.61
CA ASN A 223 15.68 4.49 -8.69
C ASN A 223 15.48 5.09 -10.08
N ASN A 224 14.81 6.24 -10.19
CA ASN A 224 14.43 6.86 -11.47
C ASN A 224 15.08 8.22 -11.72
N GLY A 225 15.87 8.71 -10.78
CA GLY A 225 16.49 10.02 -10.88
C GLY A 225 16.88 10.59 -9.53
N MET A 226 17.38 11.82 -9.52
CA MET A 226 17.75 12.57 -8.33
C MET A 226 17.78 14.07 -8.67
N CYS A 227 17.19 14.90 -7.84
CA CYS A 227 17.29 16.36 -7.98
C CYS A 227 16.88 16.88 -9.39
N GLY A 228 15.80 16.34 -9.96
CA GLY A 228 15.33 16.67 -11.31
C GLY A 228 16.10 16.02 -12.45
N GLU A 229 17.19 15.30 -12.18
CA GLU A 229 17.98 14.61 -13.20
C GLU A 229 17.53 13.15 -13.34
N THR A 230 17.29 12.71 -14.58
CA THR A 230 16.94 11.32 -14.92
C THR A 230 18.02 10.62 -15.75
N ASP A 231 18.99 11.38 -16.28
CA ASP A 231 20.16 10.80 -16.94
C ASP A 231 21.09 10.14 -15.92
N ALA A 232 21.36 8.86 -16.09
CA ALA A 232 22.17 8.09 -15.17
C ALA A 232 23.61 8.62 -14.98
N SER A 233 24.18 9.35 -15.95
CA SER A 233 25.49 9.98 -15.80
C SER A 233 25.40 11.20 -14.88
N ASN A 234 24.33 11.98 -15.02
CA ASN A 234 24.08 13.14 -14.19
C ASN A 234 23.80 12.75 -12.75
N VAL A 235 22.93 11.73 -12.53
CA VAL A 235 22.66 11.19 -11.20
C VAL A 235 23.96 10.72 -10.50
N ARG A 236 24.81 9.97 -11.20
CA ARG A 236 26.09 9.53 -10.63
C ARG A 236 27.01 10.70 -10.30
N LYS A 237 26.97 11.78 -11.06
CA LYS A 237 27.74 13.00 -10.76
C LYS A 237 27.24 13.67 -9.49
N LEU A 238 25.92 13.79 -9.31
CA LEU A 238 25.31 14.32 -8.08
C LEU A 238 25.68 13.46 -6.87
N LEU A 239 25.57 12.13 -6.99
CA LEU A 239 25.98 11.20 -5.93
C LEU A 239 27.46 11.33 -5.55
N ALA A 240 28.35 11.47 -6.52
CA ALA A 240 29.78 11.69 -6.25
C ALA A 240 30.03 12.99 -5.49
N SER A 241 29.29 14.07 -5.81
CA SER A 241 29.39 15.36 -5.13
C SER A 241 28.86 15.31 -3.71
N GLY A 242 27.71 14.67 -3.48
CA GLY A 242 27.16 14.47 -2.15
C GLY A 242 28.05 13.61 -1.26
N SER A 243 28.53 12.48 -1.80
CA SER A 243 29.50 11.63 -1.11
C SER A 243 30.76 12.40 -0.72
N LYS A 244 31.33 13.16 -1.66
CA LYS A 244 32.52 13.96 -1.37
C LYS A 244 32.27 14.98 -0.24
N ALA A 245 31.11 15.64 -0.23
CA ALA A 245 30.78 16.60 0.80
C ALA A 245 30.68 15.94 2.19
N VAL A 246 30.06 14.74 2.26
CA VAL A 246 30.01 13.96 3.50
C VAL A 246 31.41 13.57 3.98
N ARG A 247 32.31 13.10 3.09
CA ARG A 247 33.70 12.76 3.46
C ARG A 247 34.48 13.99 3.93
N ASP A 248 34.29 15.13 3.32
CA ASP A 248 34.95 16.37 3.70
C ASP A 248 34.48 16.83 5.10
N ALA A 249 33.17 16.78 5.38
CA ALA A 249 32.60 17.09 6.70
C ALA A 249 33.05 16.09 7.77
N ALA A 250 33.05 14.80 7.48
CA ALA A 250 33.52 13.73 8.35
C ALA A 250 35.00 13.94 8.72
N THR A 251 35.84 14.26 7.73
CA THR A 251 37.27 14.56 7.94
C THR A 251 37.45 15.79 8.80
N ALA A 252 36.72 16.87 8.54
CA ALA A 252 36.83 18.12 9.30
C ALA A 252 36.42 17.96 10.76
N SER A 253 35.36 17.18 11.03
CA SER A 253 34.85 16.91 12.37
C SER A 253 35.57 15.77 13.10
N GLY A 254 36.39 14.96 12.40
CA GLY A 254 37.05 13.80 12.95
C GLY A 254 36.07 12.65 13.29
N LYS A 255 34.89 12.63 12.69
CA LYS A 255 33.84 11.61 12.87
C LYS A 255 33.93 10.53 11.79
N ASP A 256 33.53 9.30 12.13
CA ASP A 256 33.36 8.21 11.19
C ASP A 256 31.90 8.16 10.75
N ILE A 257 31.64 8.60 9.50
CA ILE A 257 30.29 8.75 8.96
C ILE A 257 30.16 7.91 7.70
N LEU A 258 29.22 6.96 7.70
CA LEU A 258 28.92 6.16 6.52
C LEU A 258 28.19 6.99 5.46
N VAL A 259 28.53 6.78 4.18
CA VAL A 259 27.80 7.31 3.03
C VAL A 259 26.86 6.23 2.54
N ALA A 260 25.56 6.50 2.56
CA ALA A 260 24.53 5.61 2.06
C ALA A 260 23.94 6.09 0.73
N VAL A 261 23.59 5.13 -0.13
CA VAL A 261 22.71 5.32 -1.29
C VAL A 261 21.44 4.52 -1.08
N HIS A 262 20.29 5.03 -1.52
CA HIS A 262 19.00 4.46 -1.18
C HIS A 262 18.16 4.12 -2.42
N TYR A 263 17.64 2.90 -2.46
CA TYR A 263 16.79 2.37 -3.53
C TYR A 263 15.58 1.64 -2.94
N THR A 264 14.52 1.56 -3.74
CA THR A 264 13.29 0.78 -3.44
C THR A 264 12.97 -0.19 -4.60
N ASN A 265 11.82 -0.87 -4.53
CA ASN A 265 11.36 -1.84 -5.53
C ASN A 265 12.38 -2.96 -5.73
N ILE A 266 12.69 -3.67 -4.66
CA ILE A 266 13.65 -4.79 -4.66
C ILE A 266 13.19 -5.99 -5.48
N ASP A 267 11.92 -6.09 -5.81
CA ASP A 267 11.31 -7.04 -6.74
C ASP A 267 11.83 -6.87 -8.17
N ASP A 268 12.27 -5.65 -8.57
CA ASP A 268 12.97 -5.41 -9.85
C ASP A 268 14.50 -5.49 -9.68
N MET A 269 14.98 -6.67 -9.29
CA MET A 269 16.42 -6.93 -9.12
C MET A 269 17.26 -6.59 -10.35
N LYS A 270 16.71 -6.70 -11.55
CA LYS A 270 17.43 -6.37 -12.79
C LYS A 270 17.72 -4.87 -12.89
N LYS A 271 16.78 -4.04 -12.48
CA LYS A 271 16.94 -2.59 -12.44
C LYS A 271 17.93 -2.18 -11.36
N LEU A 272 17.77 -2.72 -10.16
CA LEU A 272 18.68 -2.49 -9.04
C LEU A 272 20.13 -2.87 -9.39
N ASP A 273 20.34 -4.04 -9.99
CA ASP A 273 21.64 -4.49 -10.48
C ASP A 273 22.25 -3.55 -11.54
N THR A 274 21.42 -3.03 -12.45
CA THR A 274 21.86 -2.04 -13.45
C THR A 274 22.33 -0.74 -12.79
N LEU A 275 21.62 -0.26 -11.76
CA LEU A 275 21.97 0.95 -11.03
C LEU A 275 23.28 0.78 -10.27
N LEU A 276 23.40 -0.29 -9.47
CA LEU A 276 24.60 -0.57 -8.66
C LEU A 276 25.83 -0.85 -9.53
N THR A 277 25.69 -1.59 -10.64
CA THR A 277 26.76 -1.76 -11.63
C THR A 277 27.22 -0.41 -12.17
N GLY A 278 26.29 0.51 -12.43
CA GLY A 278 26.61 1.86 -12.87
C GLY A 278 27.43 2.65 -11.86
N LEU A 279 27.18 2.48 -10.56
CA LEU A 279 27.96 3.09 -9.48
C LEU A 279 29.38 2.46 -9.41
N GLN A 280 29.46 1.14 -9.47
CA GLN A 280 30.71 0.40 -9.40
C GLN A 280 31.66 0.75 -10.58
N VAL A 281 31.14 0.74 -11.82
CA VAL A 281 31.92 1.06 -13.03
C VAL A 281 32.45 2.48 -13.01
N LYS A 282 31.77 3.41 -12.35
CA LYS A 282 32.18 4.79 -12.20
C LYS A 282 32.92 5.08 -10.91
N GLU A 283 33.21 4.03 -10.14
CA GLU A 283 33.94 4.13 -8.86
C GLU A 283 33.35 5.19 -7.91
N ILE A 284 31.98 5.27 -7.86
CA ILE A 284 31.31 6.16 -6.93
C ILE A 284 31.61 5.72 -5.50
N ASP A 285 32.06 6.62 -4.67
CA ASP A 285 32.39 6.36 -3.27
C ASP A 285 31.11 6.33 -2.43
N TYR A 286 30.81 5.16 -1.87
CA TYR A 286 29.75 4.95 -0.86
C TYR A 286 30.07 3.67 -0.08
N ASP A 287 29.49 3.54 1.13
CA ASP A 287 29.77 2.43 2.05
C ASP A 287 28.65 1.41 2.07
N ILE A 288 27.41 1.88 2.00
CA ILE A 288 26.24 1.09 2.35
C ILE A 288 25.05 1.41 1.42
N VAL A 289 24.26 0.38 1.12
CA VAL A 289 23.01 0.49 0.34
C VAL A 289 21.83 0.37 1.26
N GLY A 290 20.92 1.37 1.25
CA GLY A 290 19.62 1.31 1.87
C GLY A 290 18.58 0.75 0.90
N LEU A 291 17.67 -0.06 1.43
CA LEU A 291 16.56 -0.64 0.69
C LEU A 291 15.25 -0.33 1.41
N SER A 292 14.25 0.25 0.72
CA SER A 292 12.88 0.25 1.23
C SER A 292 12.29 -1.14 1.04
N PHE A 293 11.73 -1.70 2.10
CA PHE A 293 11.01 -2.96 2.08
C PHE A 293 9.69 -2.84 2.83
N TYR A 294 8.61 -2.84 2.10
CA TYR A 294 7.25 -2.92 2.61
C TYR A 294 6.61 -4.20 2.07
N PRO A 295 6.26 -5.18 2.91
CA PRO A 295 5.76 -6.48 2.44
C PRO A 295 4.44 -6.37 1.66
N TYR A 296 3.74 -5.26 1.79
CA TYR A 296 2.56 -4.95 0.98
C TYR A 296 2.84 -4.86 -0.53
N TRP A 297 4.08 -4.46 -0.93
CA TRP A 297 4.38 -4.08 -2.32
C TRP A 297 5.70 -4.62 -2.87
N HIS A 298 6.65 -4.99 -2.00
CA HIS A 298 8.04 -5.24 -2.41
C HIS A 298 8.44 -6.72 -2.38
N GLY A 299 7.45 -7.62 -2.37
CA GLY A 299 7.69 -9.06 -2.38
C GLY A 299 7.79 -9.69 -0.98
N THR A 300 8.46 -10.82 -0.91
CA THR A 300 8.53 -11.68 0.29
C THR A 300 9.79 -11.43 1.12
N MET A 301 9.85 -12.01 2.33
CA MET A 301 11.07 -12.02 3.15
C MET A 301 12.25 -12.71 2.43
N ASP A 302 11.97 -13.69 1.57
CA ASP A 302 13.00 -14.32 0.76
C ASP A 302 13.52 -13.41 -0.35
N ASP A 303 12.67 -12.57 -0.94
CA ASP A 303 13.10 -11.55 -1.90
C ASP A 303 14.02 -10.53 -1.22
N LEU A 304 13.68 -10.09 -0.01
CA LEU A 304 14.54 -9.20 0.80
C LEU A 304 15.89 -9.85 1.09
N LYS A 305 15.94 -11.10 1.57
CA LYS A 305 17.19 -11.84 1.84
C LYS A 305 18.03 -11.95 0.57
N ASN A 306 17.42 -12.32 -0.54
CA ASN A 306 18.11 -12.48 -1.82
C ASN A 306 18.71 -11.17 -2.31
N ALA A 307 17.99 -10.04 -2.19
CA ALA A 307 18.48 -8.72 -2.55
C ALA A 307 19.70 -8.32 -1.70
N ILE A 308 19.62 -8.50 -0.38
CA ILE A 308 20.72 -8.19 0.55
C ILE A 308 21.96 -9.03 0.22
N ILE A 309 21.81 -10.36 0.10
CA ILE A 309 22.92 -11.28 -0.23
C ILE A 309 23.53 -10.91 -1.58
N HIS A 310 22.71 -10.66 -2.58
CA HIS A 310 23.19 -10.28 -3.92
C HIS A 310 24.04 -9.01 -3.89
N ILE A 311 23.60 -7.97 -3.19
CA ILE A 311 24.34 -6.69 -3.08
C ILE A 311 25.68 -6.91 -2.36
N ARG A 312 25.67 -7.64 -1.24
CA ARG A 312 26.87 -7.91 -0.47
C ARG A 312 27.89 -8.73 -1.26
N ASP A 313 27.45 -9.80 -1.89
CA ASP A 313 28.34 -10.75 -2.58
C ASP A 313 28.83 -10.22 -3.92
N THR A 314 28.00 -9.44 -4.65
CA THR A 314 28.35 -8.93 -5.98
C THR A 314 29.13 -7.61 -5.91
N TYR A 315 28.71 -6.70 -5.03
CA TYR A 315 29.27 -5.33 -4.97
C TYR A 315 30.18 -5.10 -3.76
N GLY A 316 30.21 -6.04 -2.80
CA GLY A 316 31.03 -5.92 -1.59
C GLY A 316 30.61 -4.77 -0.69
N LYS A 317 29.34 -4.38 -0.73
CA LYS A 317 28.80 -3.26 0.03
C LYS A 317 28.00 -3.75 1.24
N LYS A 318 28.01 -2.96 2.31
CA LYS A 318 27.07 -3.12 3.41
C LYS A 318 25.63 -2.86 2.91
N VAL A 319 24.66 -3.42 3.62
CA VAL A 319 23.23 -3.22 3.31
C VAL A 319 22.47 -2.96 4.61
N TYR A 320 21.46 -2.12 4.55
CA TYR A 320 20.47 -1.96 5.61
C TYR A 320 19.07 -1.79 4.99
N VAL A 321 18.03 -2.13 5.75
CA VAL A 321 16.66 -1.79 5.38
C VAL A 321 16.42 -0.34 5.82
N ALA A 322 16.28 0.56 4.85
CA ALA A 322 16.15 1.98 5.11
C ALA A 322 14.74 2.37 5.53
N GLU A 323 13.75 1.62 5.07
CA GLU A 323 12.34 1.84 5.36
C GLU A 323 11.59 0.50 5.45
N ASN A 324 10.78 0.36 6.49
CA ASN A 324 9.83 -0.71 6.72
C ASN A 324 8.72 -0.18 7.64
N ALA A 325 7.50 -0.56 7.45
CA ALA A 325 6.40 -0.31 8.39
C ALA A 325 5.29 -1.32 8.22
N TYR A 326 4.50 -1.54 9.27
CA TYR A 326 3.33 -2.40 9.24
C TYR A 326 2.19 -1.85 10.10
N CYS A 327 0.93 -2.04 9.67
CA CYS A 327 -0.22 -1.53 10.40
C CYS A 327 -0.55 -2.38 11.65
N TYR A 328 -0.91 -1.69 12.74
CA TYR A 328 -1.41 -2.33 13.96
C TYR A 328 -2.95 -2.33 14.02
N THR A 329 -3.61 -1.61 13.14
CA THR A 329 -5.07 -1.52 13.01
C THR A 329 -5.45 -1.10 11.60
N SER A 330 -6.67 -1.39 11.18
CA SER A 330 -7.27 -0.87 9.94
C SER A 330 -8.05 0.44 10.14
N GLU A 331 -8.13 0.95 11.37
CA GLU A 331 -8.81 2.19 11.68
C GLU A 331 -8.02 3.41 11.18
N ASP A 332 -8.73 4.51 10.96
CA ASP A 332 -8.21 5.82 10.57
C ASP A 332 -8.41 6.77 11.76
N GLY A 333 -7.32 7.32 12.27
CA GLY A 333 -7.32 8.11 13.49
C GLY A 333 -7.54 9.61 13.28
N ASP A 334 -7.35 10.16 12.07
CA ASP A 334 -7.44 11.60 11.81
C ASP A 334 -8.43 12.02 10.72
N GLY A 335 -9.05 11.03 10.05
CA GLY A 335 -9.99 11.26 8.95
C GLY A 335 -9.31 11.51 7.59
N SER A 336 -7.99 11.41 7.52
CA SER A 336 -7.22 11.44 6.27
C SER A 336 -6.85 10.02 5.88
N ALA A 337 -7.52 9.50 4.86
CA ALA A 337 -7.49 8.09 4.52
C ALA A 337 -6.07 7.48 4.48
N ASN A 338 -5.89 6.40 5.22
CA ASN A 338 -4.65 5.63 5.29
C ASN A 338 -4.29 4.94 3.97
N SER A 339 -2.99 4.67 3.77
CA SER A 339 -2.49 3.90 2.64
C SER A 339 -2.91 2.42 2.73
N ILE A 340 -2.99 1.88 3.95
CA ILE A 340 -3.48 0.52 4.24
C ILE A 340 -4.84 0.66 4.92
N LYS A 341 -5.91 0.14 4.31
CA LYS A 341 -7.30 0.41 4.71
C LYS A 341 -8.09 -0.80 5.16
N GLY A 342 -7.64 -2.00 4.85
CA GLY A 342 -8.41 -3.21 5.13
C GLY A 342 -7.63 -4.48 4.88
N THR A 343 -8.32 -5.61 5.06
CA THR A 343 -7.73 -6.95 4.93
C THR A 343 -7.12 -7.24 3.57
N ASP A 344 -7.68 -6.69 2.51
CA ASP A 344 -7.18 -6.86 1.13
C ASP A 344 -5.83 -6.17 0.88
N ASP A 345 -5.44 -5.23 1.74
CA ASP A 345 -4.18 -4.50 1.63
C ASP A 345 -3.05 -5.16 2.44
N LEU A 346 -3.38 -6.13 3.32
CA LEU A 346 -2.41 -6.75 4.22
C LEU A 346 -1.44 -7.67 3.48
N ALA A 347 -0.23 -7.77 4.01
CA ALA A 347 0.70 -8.79 3.57
C ALA A 347 0.30 -10.18 4.10
N GLU A 348 0.50 -11.22 3.28
CA GLU A 348 0.17 -12.58 3.64
C GLU A 348 0.89 -13.03 4.93
N GLY A 349 0.13 -13.57 5.87
CA GLY A 349 0.64 -14.12 7.13
C GLY A 349 0.76 -13.12 8.28
N TYR A 350 0.31 -11.87 8.09
CA TYR A 350 0.31 -10.86 9.15
C TYR A 350 -1.05 -10.19 9.29
N SER A 351 -1.51 -10.05 10.53
CA SER A 351 -2.76 -9.37 10.89
C SER A 351 -2.56 -7.85 11.07
N ALA A 352 -3.62 -7.06 10.89
CA ALA A 352 -3.65 -5.67 11.33
C ALA A 352 -3.91 -5.63 12.85
N SER A 353 -2.89 -5.98 13.62
CA SER A 353 -2.92 -6.01 15.08
C SER A 353 -1.55 -5.60 15.65
N VAL A 354 -1.52 -5.30 16.95
CA VAL A 354 -0.25 -5.01 17.65
C VAL A 354 0.70 -6.22 17.60
N GLN A 355 0.14 -7.43 17.65
CA GLN A 355 0.93 -8.66 17.49
C GLN A 355 1.40 -8.84 16.05
N GLY A 356 0.52 -8.61 15.06
CA GLY A 356 0.86 -8.69 13.64
C GLY A 356 1.98 -7.71 13.26
N GLN A 357 1.92 -6.48 13.78
CA GLN A 357 2.99 -5.48 13.61
C GLN A 357 4.31 -5.97 14.23
N ALA A 358 4.28 -6.53 15.45
CA ALA A 358 5.47 -7.09 16.09
C ALA A 358 6.04 -8.27 15.31
N ASN A 359 5.18 -9.14 14.79
CA ASN A 359 5.56 -10.31 13.98
C ASN A 359 6.25 -9.91 12.68
N GLU A 360 5.69 -8.93 11.97
CA GLU A 360 6.25 -8.44 10.71
C GLU A 360 7.64 -7.83 10.93
N VAL A 361 7.76 -6.89 11.87
CA VAL A 361 9.05 -6.23 12.16
C VAL A 361 10.09 -7.24 12.63
N ARG A 362 9.69 -8.23 13.45
CA ARG A 362 10.58 -9.33 13.86
C ARG A 362 11.10 -10.10 12.66
N ASP A 363 10.24 -10.42 11.70
CA ASP A 363 10.62 -11.23 10.54
C ASP A 363 11.49 -10.45 9.56
N VAL A 364 11.26 -9.15 9.38
CA VAL A 364 12.17 -8.28 8.62
C VAL A 364 13.53 -8.21 9.30
N CYS A 365 13.59 -8.05 10.64
CA CYS A 365 14.85 -8.08 11.38
C CYS A 365 15.57 -9.42 11.22
N ALA A 366 14.84 -10.53 11.28
CA ALA A 366 15.40 -11.87 11.11
C ALA A 366 15.95 -12.08 9.70
N ALA A 367 15.17 -11.73 8.67
CA ALA A 367 15.58 -11.82 7.28
C ALA A 367 16.82 -10.94 6.99
N ALA A 368 16.83 -9.72 7.49
CA ALA A 368 17.94 -8.78 7.37
C ALA A 368 19.21 -9.31 8.07
N SER A 369 19.08 -9.78 9.32
CA SER A 369 20.20 -10.34 10.10
C SER A 369 20.75 -11.61 9.47
N GLU A 370 19.90 -12.55 9.07
CA GLU A 370 20.30 -13.80 8.40
C GLU A 370 21.06 -13.53 7.09
N ALA A 371 20.57 -12.57 6.29
CA ALA A 371 21.22 -12.14 5.07
C ALA A 371 22.50 -11.29 5.31
N GLY A 372 22.75 -10.88 6.56
CA GLY A 372 23.93 -10.10 6.99
C GLY A 372 23.82 -8.62 6.66
N ALA A 373 22.65 -8.05 6.72
CA ALA A 373 22.46 -6.59 6.75
C ALA A 373 22.90 -6.01 8.10
N GLU A 374 23.21 -4.70 8.10
CA GLU A 374 23.62 -3.97 9.31
C GLU A 374 22.43 -3.67 10.25
N GLY A 375 21.19 -3.68 9.75
CA GLY A 375 19.98 -3.44 10.52
C GLY A 375 18.80 -2.94 9.69
N ILE A 376 17.79 -2.44 10.38
CA ILE A 376 16.58 -1.86 9.77
C ILE A 376 16.25 -0.49 10.36
N PHE A 377 15.46 0.30 9.62
CA PHE A 377 14.77 1.50 10.11
C PHE A 377 13.27 1.33 9.89
N TYR A 378 12.51 1.49 10.97
CA TYR A 378 11.06 1.57 10.89
C TYR A 378 10.65 2.98 10.48
N TRP A 379 9.88 3.10 9.39
CA TRP A 379 9.54 4.40 8.84
C TRP A 379 8.35 5.04 9.57
N GLU A 380 8.58 6.28 10.05
CA GLU A 380 7.58 7.14 10.71
C GLU A 380 6.81 6.46 11.85
N GLY A 381 7.51 5.68 12.68
CA GLY A 381 6.92 4.94 13.80
C GLY A 381 6.25 5.83 14.88
N THR A 382 6.42 7.14 14.78
CA THR A 382 5.83 8.13 15.69
C THR A 382 4.74 8.99 15.05
N TRP A 383 4.36 8.76 13.80
CA TRP A 383 3.41 9.62 13.09
C TRP A 383 1.97 9.24 13.45
N ILE A 384 1.47 9.80 14.54
CA ILE A 384 0.12 9.57 15.04
C ILE A 384 -0.83 10.72 14.66
N PRO A 385 -2.16 10.54 14.78
CA PRO A 385 -3.16 11.52 14.41
C PRO A 385 -3.03 12.85 15.15
N VAL A 386 -3.43 13.91 14.46
CA VAL A 386 -3.62 15.23 15.07
C VAL A 386 -5.11 15.54 15.13
N GLY A 387 -5.67 15.50 16.32
CA GLY A 387 -7.09 15.69 16.56
C GLY A 387 -7.92 14.43 16.23
N PRO A 388 -9.24 14.46 16.50
CA PRO A 388 -10.11 13.29 16.29
C PRO A 388 -10.53 13.14 14.83
N ALA A 389 -10.76 11.89 14.41
CA ALA A 389 -11.14 11.52 13.03
C ALA A 389 -12.42 12.16 12.51
N ASP A 390 -13.35 12.53 13.40
CA ASP A 390 -14.63 13.17 13.07
C ASP A 390 -14.58 14.71 13.02
N ALA A 391 -13.38 15.31 13.20
CA ALA A 391 -13.16 16.74 13.14
C ALA A 391 -12.44 17.17 11.87
N ASP A 392 -12.63 18.44 11.46
CA ASP A 392 -11.79 19.07 10.43
C ASP A 392 -10.49 19.57 11.06
N ASN A 393 -9.43 18.78 10.91
CA ASN A 393 -8.11 19.07 11.44
C ASN A 393 -7.20 19.85 10.47
N SER A 394 -7.70 20.21 9.29
CA SER A 394 -6.91 20.80 8.19
C SER A 394 -6.16 22.08 8.61
N ALA A 395 -6.79 22.95 9.41
CA ALA A 395 -6.16 24.17 9.90
C ALA A 395 -4.92 23.91 10.79
N ILE A 396 -4.87 22.77 11.49
CA ILE A 396 -3.75 22.37 12.34
C ILE A 396 -2.64 21.82 11.44
N TRP A 397 -2.98 20.91 10.54
CA TRP A 397 -2.02 20.34 9.58
C TRP A 397 -1.32 21.40 8.75
N GLU A 398 -2.07 22.37 8.23
CA GLU A 398 -1.52 23.49 7.45
C GLU A 398 -0.61 24.39 8.28
N LYS A 399 -1.01 24.68 9.52
CA LYS A 399 -0.25 25.59 10.36
C LYS A 399 1.09 25.02 10.81
N TYR A 400 1.12 23.74 11.17
CA TYR A 400 2.28 23.13 11.81
C TYR A 400 3.04 22.14 10.92
N GLY A 401 2.44 21.78 9.77
CA GLY A 401 3.02 20.81 8.85
C GLY A 401 2.94 19.37 9.34
N SER A 402 1.99 19.06 10.23
CA SER A 402 1.86 17.73 10.86
C SER A 402 1.14 16.69 9.99
N GLY A 403 0.43 17.10 8.94
CA GLY A 403 -0.09 16.20 7.91
C GLY A 403 0.96 15.84 6.87
N TRP A 404 0.67 14.90 5.97
CA TRP A 404 1.62 14.51 4.92
C TRP A 404 1.93 15.65 3.96
N ALA A 405 0.96 16.54 3.71
CA ALA A 405 1.10 17.73 2.89
C ALA A 405 0.14 18.82 3.37
N SER A 406 0.51 20.07 3.14
CA SER A 406 -0.36 21.25 3.21
C SER A 406 -0.76 21.73 1.81
N SER A 407 -1.80 22.55 1.71
CA SER A 407 -2.21 23.18 0.45
C SER A 407 -1.10 24.05 -0.18
N TYR A 408 -0.18 24.56 0.64
CA TYR A 408 0.95 25.39 0.20
C TYR A 408 1.99 24.62 -0.62
N ALA A 409 2.05 23.30 -0.46
CA ALA A 409 2.92 22.44 -1.27
C ALA A 409 2.49 22.37 -2.74
N GLY A 410 1.23 22.75 -3.05
CA GLY A 410 0.68 22.70 -4.41
C GLY A 410 1.43 23.53 -5.45
N GLY A 411 2.19 24.55 -5.03
CA GLY A 411 3.06 25.31 -5.91
C GLY A 411 4.29 24.53 -6.39
N TYR A 412 4.78 23.64 -5.56
CA TYR A 412 5.96 22.79 -5.82
C TYR A 412 5.57 21.40 -6.37
N ASP A 413 4.51 20.80 -5.83
CA ASP A 413 3.96 19.51 -6.26
C ASP A 413 2.47 19.63 -6.66
N PRO A 414 2.17 20.21 -7.85
CA PRO A 414 0.79 20.52 -8.26
C PRO A 414 -0.05 19.31 -8.64
N LYS A 415 0.57 18.13 -8.86
CA LYS A 415 -0.14 16.94 -9.33
C LYS A 415 -0.56 16.00 -8.20
N ASP A 416 0.09 16.08 -7.06
CA ASP A 416 -0.20 15.27 -5.89
C ASP A 416 -0.58 16.15 -4.69
N ALA A 417 0.37 16.77 -3.99
CA ALA A 417 0.08 17.64 -2.86
C ALA A 417 -0.88 18.78 -3.20
N GLY A 418 -0.83 19.31 -4.40
CA GLY A 418 -1.77 20.34 -4.89
C GLY A 418 -3.21 19.87 -5.06
N GLN A 419 -3.46 18.56 -4.99
CA GLN A 419 -4.79 17.97 -5.17
C GLN A 419 -5.26 17.18 -3.95
N TYR A 420 -4.34 16.56 -3.20
CA TYR A 420 -4.63 15.53 -2.20
C TYR A 420 -3.96 15.79 -0.84
N TYR A 421 -3.64 17.05 -0.53
CA TYR A 421 -3.07 17.39 0.79
C TYR A 421 -4.01 16.99 1.93
N GLY A 422 -3.44 16.70 3.11
CA GLY A 422 -4.22 16.23 4.25
C GLY A 422 -3.38 15.82 5.46
N GLY A 423 -4.00 15.08 6.37
CA GLY A 423 -3.40 14.53 7.57
C GLY A 423 -2.42 13.40 7.31
N SER A 424 -2.24 12.52 8.28
CA SER A 424 -1.38 11.36 8.11
C SER A 424 -2.09 10.29 7.27
N SER A 425 -1.45 9.80 6.22
CA SER A 425 -1.89 8.57 5.54
C SER A 425 -1.23 7.31 6.10
N TRP A 426 -0.60 7.43 7.30
CA TRP A 426 0.28 6.43 7.88
C TRP A 426 0.05 6.19 9.38
N ASP A 427 -0.93 6.85 9.98
CA ASP A 427 -1.16 6.85 11.43
C ASP A 427 -1.45 5.45 12.01
N ASN A 428 -2.08 4.58 11.23
CA ASN A 428 -2.34 3.19 11.61
C ASN A 428 -1.10 2.27 11.52
N GLN A 429 0.04 2.80 11.10
CA GLN A 429 1.32 2.10 11.07
C GLN A 429 2.32 2.64 12.10
N ALA A 430 1.92 3.63 12.91
CA ALA A 430 2.74 4.09 14.03
C ALA A 430 2.97 2.97 15.07
N MET A 431 4.01 3.10 15.88
CA MET A 431 4.25 2.24 17.04
C MET A 431 3.74 2.85 18.35
N PHE A 432 2.86 3.82 18.21
CA PHE A 432 2.06 4.44 19.27
C PHE A 432 0.60 4.40 18.84
N ASP A 433 -0.31 4.30 19.80
CA ASP A 433 -1.72 4.41 19.53
C ASP A 433 -2.12 5.85 19.13
N PHE A 434 -3.33 6.05 18.68
CA PHE A 434 -3.84 7.37 18.24
C PHE A 434 -3.83 8.45 19.32
N THR A 435 -3.56 8.07 20.57
CA THR A 435 -3.50 8.98 21.72
C THR A 435 -2.08 9.22 22.24
N GLY A 436 -1.07 8.59 21.62
CA GLY A 436 0.34 8.77 21.91
C GLY A 436 0.91 7.81 22.97
N HIS A 437 0.17 6.77 23.36
CA HIS A 437 0.71 5.72 24.21
C HIS A 437 1.46 4.68 23.35
N PRO A 438 2.65 4.23 23.81
CA PRO A 438 3.43 3.26 23.04
C PRO A 438 2.72 1.91 23.00
N LEU A 439 2.63 1.34 21.80
CA LEU A 439 2.14 -0.03 21.60
C LEU A 439 3.15 -1.04 22.13
N ALA A 440 2.69 -2.20 22.55
CA ALA A 440 3.59 -3.26 22.99
C ALA A 440 4.57 -3.71 21.91
N SER A 441 4.18 -3.60 20.63
CA SER A 441 5.02 -3.84 19.45
C SER A 441 6.25 -2.95 19.37
N LEU A 442 6.25 -1.74 19.93
CA LEU A 442 7.45 -0.89 19.98
C LEU A 442 8.62 -1.58 20.70
N ASN A 443 8.33 -2.42 21.68
CA ASN A 443 9.37 -3.17 22.40
C ASN A 443 10.04 -4.27 21.57
N ILE A 444 9.61 -4.50 20.32
CA ILE A 444 10.24 -5.49 19.44
C ILE A 444 11.76 -5.29 19.37
N PHE A 445 12.22 -4.04 19.31
CA PHE A 445 13.65 -3.72 19.20
C PHE A 445 14.48 -4.21 20.38
N LYS A 446 13.93 -4.23 21.60
CA LYS A 446 14.63 -4.81 22.75
C LYS A 446 14.45 -6.31 22.88
N TYR A 447 13.38 -6.88 22.26
CA TYR A 447 13.08 -8.31 22.33
C TYR A 447 13.80 -9.15 21.26
N LEU A 448 14.40 -8.54 20.24
CA LEU A 448 15.01 -9.27 19.13
C LEU A 448 16.00 -10.35 19.57
N LYS A 449 16.79 -10.11 20.61
CA LYS A 449 17.86 -11.03 21.05
C LYS A 449 17.38 -12.18 21.92
N TYR A 450 16.45 -11.92 22.81
CA TYR A 450 16.04 -12.89 23.83
C TYR A 450 14.54 -13.23 23.79
N GLY A 451 13.79 -12.53 22.95
CA GLY A 451 12.35 -12.71 22.83
C GLY A 451 11.54 -12.09 23.96
N SER A 452 10.25 -12.29 23.90
CA SER A 452 9.31 -12.01 24.99
C SER A 452 8.39 -13.23 25.22
N THR A 453 7.80 -13.28 26.41
CA THR A 453 6.74 -14.24 26.72
C THR A 453 5.42 -13.49 26.91
N ALA A 454 4.33 -14.05 26.38
CA ALA A 454 2.99 -13.53 26.57
C ALA A 454 2.03 -14.68 26.89
N PRO A 455 0.93 -14.41 27.64
CA PRO A 455 -0.16 -15.38 27.72
C PRO A 455 -0.66 -15.71 26.31
N LEU A 456 -1.01 -16.99 26.06
CA LEU A 456 -1.60 -17.37 24.80
C LEU A 456 -2.94 -16.65 24.62
N ALA A 457 -3.09 -15.93 23.52
CA ALA A 457 -4.27 -15.13 23.20
C ALA A 457 -4.54 -15.19 21.70
N ILE A 458 -5.79 -15.08 21.30
CA ILE A 458 -6.15 -14.97 19.88
C ILE A 458 -5.59 -13.65 19.33
N ASP A 459 -4.80 -13.76 18.27
CA ASP A 459 -4.33 -12.59 17.51
C ASP A 459 -5.33 -12.21 16.43
N THR A 460 -5.75 -13.19 15.61
CA THR A 460 -6.72 -12.94 14.56
C THR A 460 -7.56 -14.18 14.25
N ILE A 461 -8.74 -13.92 13.71
CA ILE A 461 -9.61 -14.92 13.09
C ILE A 461 -9.69 -14.53 11.62
N PRO A 462 -9.19 -15.36 10.69
CA PRO A 462 -9.27 -15.08 9.26
C PRO A 462 -10.72 -14.83 8.81
N GLU A 463 -10.88 -13.98 7.82
CA GLU A 463 -12.20 -13.70 7.25
C GLU A 463 -12.88 -15.00 6.78
N ILE A 464 -14.15 -15.17 7.17
CA ILE A 464 -14.92 -16.35 6.82
C ILE A 464 -15.85 -15.97 5.67
N VAL A 465 -15.45 -16.36 4.46
CA VAL A 465 -16.22 -16.10 3.25
C VAL A 465 -16.85 -17.38 2.73
N VAL A 466 -18.15 -17.34 2.50
CA VAL A 466 -18.93 -18.46 1.96
C VAL A 466 -19.67 -17.99 0.71
N SER A 467 -19.43 -18.63 -0.42
CA SER A 467 -20.17 -18.36 -1.66
C SER A 467 -21.09 -19.54 -1.99
N CYS A 468 -22.30 -19.22 -2.41
CA CYS A 468 -23.22 -20.23 -2.93
C CYS A 468 -24.05 -19.69 -4.11
N ASN A 469 -24.56 -20.61 -4.92
CA ASN A 469 -25.45 -20.29 -6.02
C ASN A 469 -26.86 -19.91 -5.54
N ILE A 470 -27.52 -19.05 -6.30
CA ILE A 470 -28.97 -18.81 -6.15
C ILE A 470 -29.71 -20.14 -6.17
N GLY A 471 -30.58 -20.33 -5.18
CA GLY A 471 -31.38 -21.54 -4.98
C GLY A 471 -30.62 -22.72 -4.32
N ALA A 472 -29.36 -22.55 -3.98
CA ALA A 472 -28.60 -23.54 -3.21
C ALA A 472 -28.76 -23.35 -1.70
N GLU A 473 -28.51 -24.40 -0.95
CA GLU A 473 -28.45 -24.34 0.52
C GLU A 473 -27.12 -23.70 0.94
N VAL A 474 -27.19 -22.69 1.81
CA VAL A 474 -26.00 -22.08 2.40
C VAL A 474 -25.39 -23.05 3.40
N LYS A 475 -24.10 -23.34 3.26
CA LYS A 475 -23.36 -24.22 4.16
C LYS A 475 -22.24 -23.43 4.83
N LEU A 476 -22.49 -22.96 6.03
CA LEU A 476 -21.46 -22.37 6.88
C LEU A 476 -20.55 -23.48 7.45
N PRO A 477 -19.27 -23.17 7.71
CA PRO A 477 -18.35 -24.15 8.30
C PRO A 477 -18.76 -24.49 9.75
N ASP A 478 -18.53 -25.74 10.17
CA ASP A 478 -18.75 -26.18 11.56
C ASP A 478 -17.62 -25.70 12.50
N THR A 479 -16.45 -25.38 11.95
CA THR A 479 -15.28 -24.88 12.68
C THR A 479 -14.68 -23.69 11.93
N VAL A 480 -14.05 -22.79 12.68
CA VAL A 480 -13.26 -21.69 12.13
C VAL A 480 -11.82 -21.79 12.60
N SER A 481 -10.90 -21.29 11.76
CA SER A 481 -9.49 -21.18 12.14
C SER A 481 -9.29 -19.97 13.04
N ILE A 482 -8.57 -20.15 14.14
CA ILE A 482 -8.06 -19.06 14.95
C ILE A 482 -6.53 -19.10 14.94
N ILE A 483 -5.92 -17.94 14.86
CA ILE A 483 -4.47 -17.76 14.91
C ILE A 483 -4.13 -17.07 16.23
N TYR A 484 -3.26 -17.70 17.01
CA TYR A 484 -2.80 -17.17 18.30
C TYR A 484 -1.59 -16.23 18.13
N ASN A 485 -1.30 -15.48 19.19
CA ASN A 485 -0.16 -14.57 19.24
C ASN A 485 1.21 -15.25 19.06
N ASP A 486 1.32 -16.55 19.30
CA ASP A 486 2.52 -17.37 19.03
C ASP A 486 2.53 -18.00 17.62
N ARG A 487 1.58 -17.59 16.78
CA ARG A 487 1.34 -18.09 15.40
C ARG A 487 0.85 -19.53 15.33
N SER A 488 0.56 -20.17 16.45
CA SER A 488 -0.13 -21.46 16.42
C SER A 488 -1.56 -21.28 15.91
N GLU A 489 -2.05 -22.28 15.18
CA GLU A 489 -3.38 -22.29 14.57
C GLU A 489 -4.22 -23.42 15.16
N GLU A 490 -5.48 -23.12 15.44
CA GLU A 490 -6.44 -24.11 15.93
C GLU A 490 -7.78 -24.01 15.21
N GLN A 491 -8.39 -25.15 14.89
CA GLN A 491 -9.76 -25.23 14.37
C GLN A 491 -10.73 -25.38 15.53
N VAL A 492 -11.53 -24.34 15.79
CA VAL A 492 -12.47 -24.33 16.90
C VAL A 492 -13.92 -24.40 16.42
N PRO A 493 -14.80 -25.10 17.14
CA PRO A 493 -16.23 -25.13 16.81
C PRO A 493 -16.85 -23.73 16.87
N VAL A 494 -17.77 -23.44 15.93
CA VAL A 494 -18.54 -22.24 15.89
C VAL A 494 -20.02 -22.51 15.91
N THR A 495 -20.78 -21.66 16.60
CA THR A 495 -22.24 -21.67 16.58
C THR A 495 -22.74 -20.43 15.86
N TRP A 496 -23.33 -20.60 14.68
CA TRP A 496 -23.89 -19.55 13.88
C TRP A 496 -25.28 -19.12 14.33
N ASP A 497 -25.60 -17.85 14.18
CA ASP A 497 -26.91 -17.30 14.51
C ASP A 497 -27.98 -17.80 13.53
N ALA A 498 -29.02 -18.43 14.06
CA ALA A 498 -30.06 -19.05 13.24
C ALA A 498 -31.03 -18.02 12.60
N GLU A 499 -31.15 -16.82 13.17
CA GLU A 499 -31.99 -15.75 12.62
C GLU A 499 -31.29 -15.12 11.41
N ASP A 500 -29.99 -14.89 11.51
CA ASP A 500 -29.16 -14.39 10.41
C ASP A 500 -29.12 -15.39 9.24
N ILE A 501 -28.92 -16.68 9.51
CA ILE A 501 -28.99 -17.72 8.47
C ILE A 501 -30.34 -17.70 7.78
N ALA A 502 -31.44 -17.58 8.54
CA ALA A 502 -32.78 -17.54 7.98
C ALA A 502 -33.10 -16.25 7.20
N ALA A 503 -32.32 -15.20 7.42
CA ALA A 503 -32.46 -13.92 6.71
C ALA A 503 -31.76 -13.90 5.34
N ILE A 504 -30.93 -14.90 5.02
CA ILE A 504 -30.22 -14.98 3.74
C ILE A 504 -31.23 -15.19 2.60
N ASP A 505 -31.28 -14.24 1.66
CA ASP A 505 -32.12 -14.38 0.46
C ASP A 505 -31.41 -15.24 -0.60
N THR A 506 -31.67 -16.55 -0.54
CA THR A 506 -31.13 -17.49 -1.52
C THR A 506 -31.84 -17.47 -2.88
N GLU A 507 -32.98 -16.76 -3.02
CA GLU A 507 -33.75 -16.69 -4.27
C GLU A 507 -33.30 -15.53 -5.17
N ASN A 508 -33.00 -14.37 -4.58
CA ASN A 508 -32.62 -13.17 -5.33
C ASN A 508 -31.11 -12.90 -5.31
N GLY A 509 -30.39 -13.52 -4.35
CA GLY A 509 -28.96 -13.32 -4.17
C GLY A 509 -28.63 -12.00 -3.44
N GLY A 510 -27.33 -11.82 -3.21
CA GLY A 510 -26.79 -10.66 -2.50
C GLY A 510 -25.68 -11.07 -1.54
N GLU A 511 -25.17 -10.11 -0.80
CA GLU A 511 -24.18 -10.29 0.26
C GLU A 511 -24.86 -10.18 1.61
N PHE A 512 -24.60 -11.12 2.49
CA PHE A 512 -25.21 -11.24 3.81
C PHE A 512 -24.13 -11.46 4.85
N THR A 513 -24.36 -10.92 6.04
CA THR A 513 -23.48 -11.11 7.20
C THR A 513 -24.18 -12.06 8.17
N VAL A 514 -23.48 -13.08 8.63
CA VAL A 514 -23.97 -14.04 9.62
C VAL A 514 -23.08 -13.99 10.85
N ALA A 515 -23.67 -13.64 11.99
CA ALA A 515 -22.97 -13.66 13.27
C ALA A 515 -22.80 -15.11 13.77
N GLY A 516 -21.69 -15.35 14.46
CA GLY A 516 -21.40 -16.61 15.12
C GLY A 516 -20.68 -16.39 16.45
N SER A 517 -20.62 -17.42 17.28
CA SER A 517 -19.91 -17.39 18.55
C SER A 517 -19.10 -18.66 18.78
N LEU A 518 -17.91 -18.50 19.36
CA LEU A 518 -17.06 -19.56 19.85
C LEU A 518 -17.42 -19.92 21.32
N ASP A 519 -16.97 -21.05 21.81
CA ASP A 519 -17.29 -21.55 23.16
C ASP A 519 -16.95 -20.59 24.31
N GLU A 520 -15.94 -19.73 24.14
CA GLU A 520 -15.52 -18.72 25.14
C GLU A 520 -16.24 -17.38 24.99
N GLY A 521 -17.23 -17.29 24.09
CA GLY A 521 -18.00 -16.06 23.85
C GLY A 521 -17.35 -15.06 22.90
N THR A 522 -16.28 -15.44 22.21
CA THR A 522 -15.69 -14.65 21.12
C THR A 522 -16.68 -14.61 19.96
N GLU A 523 -17.02 -13.43 19.50
CA GLU A 523 -17.88 -13.22 18.34
C GLU A 523 -17.07 -13.37 17.05
N VAL A 524 -17.69 -13.99 16.05
CA VAL A 524 -17.15 -14.14 14.69
C VAL A 524 -18.22 -13.77 13.68
N THR A 525 -17.80 -13.45 12.47
CA THR A 525 -18.72 -13.06 11.41
C THR A 525 -18.35 -13.78 10.11
N ALA A 526 -19.35 -14.37 9.43
CA ALA A 526 -19.19 -14.87 8.09
C ALA A 526 -19.84 -13.93 7.07
N ILE A 527 -19.16 -13.69 5.96
CA ILE A 527 -19.70 -13.03 4.79
C ILE A 527 -20.21 -14.10 3.85
N VAL A 528 -21.52 -14.09 3.57
CA VAL A 528 -22.18 -15.06 2.69
C VAL A 528 -22.58 -14.36 1.41
N THR A 529 -21.97 -14.73 0.30
CA THR A 529 -22.31 -14.22 -1.03
C THR A 529 -23.19 -15.23 -1.76
N VAL A 530 -24.42 -14.85 -2.07
CA VAL A 530 -25.35 -15.63 -2.89
C VAL A 530 -25.38 -15.01 -4.28
N GLU A 531 -24.79 -15.69 -5.25
CA GLU A 531 -24.58 -15.13 -6.58
C GLU A 531 -24.97 -16.09 -7.69
N ARG A 532 -25.17 -15.56 -8.91
CA ARG A 532 -25.34 -16.37 -10.09
C ARG A 532 -23.98 -16.79 -10.62
N VAL A 533 -23.62 -18.06 -10.40
CA VAL A 533 -22.39 -18.59 -10.98
C VAL A 533 -22.56 -18.73 -12.50
N ASN A 534 -21.65 -18.15 -13.25
CA ASN A 534 -21.54 -18.38 -14.68
C ASN A 534 -20.83 -19.71 -14.91
N TYR A 535 -21.54 -20.69 -15.48
CA TYR A 535 -20.99 -22.00 -15.80
C TYR A 535 -20.11 -22.01 -17.05
N VAL A 536 -20.17 -20.95 -17.88
CA VAL A 536 -19.35 -20.83 -19.11
C VAL A 536 -17.88 -20.70 -18.74
N GLN A 537 -17.05 -21.57 -19.30
CA GLN A 537 -15.59 -21.47 -19.17
C GLN A 537 -15.05 -20.47 -20.17
N ASN A 538 -14.13 -19.59 -19.73
CA ASN A 538 -13.58 -18.50 -20.53
C ASN A 538 -14.68 -17.67 -21.25
N PRO A 539 -15.61 -17.06 -20.48
CA PRO A 539 -16.82 -16.45 -21.04
C PRO A 539 -16.57 -15.17 -21.85
N GLY A 540 -15.50 -14.43 -21.52
CA GLY A 540 -15.03 -13.21 -22.20
C GLY A 540 -13.81 -13.44 -23.07
N PHE A 541 -13.41 -14.71 -23.32
CA PHE A 541 -12.28 -15.10 -24.18
C PHE A 541 -10.91 -14.57 -23.72
N GLU A 542 -10.77 -14.09 -22.49
CA GLU A 542 -9.57 -13.49 -21.93
C GLU A 542 -8.45 -14.51 -21.65
N ASP A 543 -8.81 -15.79 -21.43
CA ASP A 543 -7.83 -16.85 -21.28
C ASP A 543 -7.29 -17.27 -22.65
N ALA A 544 -5.97 -17.40 -22.74
CA ALA A 544 -5.29 -17.86 -23.93
C ALA A 544 -5.66 -19.32 -24.33
N ASP A 545 -6.10 -20.14 -23.37
CA ASP A 545 -6.69 -21.45 -23.65
C ASP A 545 -8.16 -21.27 -24.07
N THR A 546 -8.43 -21.48 -25.35
CA THR A 546 -9.77 -21.44 -25.92
C THR A 546 -10.31 -22.84 -26.29
N SER A 547 -9.67 -23.90 -25.83
CA SER A 547 -9.99 -25.30 -26.18
C SER A 547 -11.39 -25.76 -25.74
N MET A 548 -12.00 -25.06 -24.75
CA MET A 548 -13.38 -25.30 -24.33
C MET A 548 -14.42 -24.84 -25.37
N TRP A 549 -14.04 -23.95 -26.29
CA TRP A 549 -14.88 -23.46 -27.38
C TRP A 549 -14.65 -24.22 -28.67
N THR A 550 -15.70 -24.67 -29.32
CA THR A 550 -15.64 -25.34 -30.60
C THR A 550 -16.25 -24.41 -31.67
N VAL A 551 -15.45 -24.05 -32.67
CA VAL A 551 -15.94 -23.28 -33.82
C VAL A 551 -16.13 -24.22 -35.01
N THR A 552 -17.34 -24.20 -35.61
CA THR A 552 -17.71 -25.01 -36.75
C THR A 552 -18.04 -24.08 -37.96
N TYR A 553 -17.47 -24.38 -39.11
CA TYR A 553 -17.66 -23.61 -40.34
C TYR A 553 -18.43 -24.44 -41.36
N SER A 554 -19.48 -23.86 -41.94
CA SER A 554 -20.27 -24.50 -43.02
C SER A 554 -19.73 -24.14 -44.41
N GLY A 555 -18.81 -23.18 -44.51
CA GLY A 555 -18.17 -22.72 -45.75
C GLY A 555 -16.70 -23.13 -45.87
N GLU A 556 -16.07 -22.72 -46.99
CA GLU A 556 -14.64 -22.99 -47.26
C GLU A 556 -13.69 -22.00 -46.54
N THR A 557 -14.19 -20.98 -45.85
CA THR A 557 -13.43 -19.93 -45.21
C THR A 557 -13.57 -20.01 -43.71
N ASN A 558 -12.46 -19.67 -43.01
CA ASN A 558 -12.39 -19.52 -41.57
C ASN A 558 -12.30 -18.01 -41.21
N PRO A 559 -13.45 -17.32 -41.02
CA PRO A 559 -13.49 -15.86 -40.91
C PRO A 559 -13.32 -15.34 -39.49
N THR A 560 -12.91 -16.16 -38.54
CA THR A 560 -12.92 -15.83 -37.10
C THR A 560 -11.54 -15.87 -36.47
N ASP A 561 -11.35 -15.05 -35.45
CA ASP A 561 -10.17 -15.05 -34.58
C ASP A 561 -10.54 -14.56 -33.18
N TYR A 562 -9.62 -14.70 -32.21
CA TYR A 562 -9.72 -14.08 -30.90
C TYR A 562 -8.92 -12.79 -30.95
N GLN A 563 -9.63 -11.66 -31.02
CA GLN A 563 -9.02 -10.35 -31.24
C GLN A 563 -8.68 -9.67 -29.92
N VAL A 564 -7.40 -9.34 -29.73
CA VAL A 564 -6.92 -8.55 -28.57
C VAL A 564 -7.07 -7.07 -28.90
N LYS A 565 -8.21 -6.49 -28.52
CA LYS A 565 -8.53 -5.08 -28.74
C LYS A 565 -9.66 -4.63 -27.82
N ALA A 566 -9.31 -4.04 -26.70
CA ALA A 566 -10.26 -3.60 -25.67
C ALA A 566 -11.40 -2.71 -26.19
N ALA A 567 -11.19 -1.93 -27.25
CA ALA A 567 -12.25 -1.09 -27.83
C ALA A 567 -13.34 -1.88 -28.54
N ASP A 568 -13.07 -3.14 -28.95
CA ASP A 568 -14.00 -4.04 -29.66
C ASP A 568 -14.52 -5.15 -28.72
N ALA A 569 -14.00 -5.28 -27.49
CA ALA A 569 -14.50 -6.14 -26.44
C ALA A 569 -15.63 -5.46 -25.63
N HIS A 570 -16.58 -6.24 -25.12
CA HIS A 570 -17.62 -5.75 -24.22
C HIS A 570 -17.04 -5.54 -22.82
N SER A 571 -16.20 -6.46 -22.36
CA SER A 571 -15.38 -6.32 -21.17
C SER A 571 -13.94 -6.81 -21.44
N GLY A 572 -12.98 -6.49 -20.58
CA GLY A 572 -11.61 -6.94 -20.72
C GLY A 572 -10.86 -6.41 -21.95
N GLU A 573 -10.03 -7.25 -22.57
CA GLU A 573 -9.16 -6.89 -23.71
C GLU A 573 -9.40 -7.75 -24.97
N VAL A 574 -10.10 -8.90 -24.84
CA VAL A 574 -10.26 -9.91 -25.92
C VAL A 574 -11.73 -10.13 -26.21
N ALA A 575 -12.05 -10.31 -27.49
CA ALA A 575 -13.37 -10.76 -27.93
C ALA A 575 -13.24 -11.80 -29.06
N PHE A 576 -14.22 -12.70 -29.20
CA PHE A 576 -14.31 -13.55 -30.38
C PHE A 576 -14.81 -12.72 -31.56
N HIS A 577 -13.96 -12.52 -32.55
CA HIS A 577 -14.18 -11.63 -33.70
C HIS A 577 -14.43 -12.41 -35.01
N PHE A 578 -15.21 -11.83 -35.89
CA PHE A 578 -15.41 -12.34 -37.25
C PHE A 578 -15.45 -11.22 -38.29
N TRP A 579 -14.84 -11.49 -39.43
CA TRP A 579 -14.89 -10.64 -40.63
C TRP A 579 -14.40 -11.39 -41.89
N SER A 580 -15.04 -11.14 -43.03
CA SER A 580 -14.57 -11.64 -44.35
C SER A 580 -14.85 -10.62 -45.45
N GLY A 581 -13.80 -10.20 -46.16
CA GLY A 581 -13.91 -9.34 -47.34
C GLY A 581 -14.09 -10.10 -48.64
N THR A 582 -14.13 -11.44 -48.63
CA THR A 582 -14.09 -12.27 -49.85
C THR A 582 -15.32 -13.14 -50.09
N SER A 583 -15.93 -13.66 -49.01
CA SER A 583 -17.04 -14.62 -49.09
C SER A 583 -18.06 -14.36 -47.99
N ASP A 584 -19.28 -14.82 -48.19
CA ASP A 584 -20.30 -14.92 -47.16
C ASP A 584 -19.83 -15.87 -46.07
N MET A 585 -20.30 -15.65 -44.83
CA MET A 585 -19.88 -16.37 -43.64
C MET A 585 -21.03 -17.19 -43.08
N ASP A 586 -20.77 -18.44 -42.73
CA ASP A 586 -21.67 -19.34 -42.04
C ASP A 586 -20.90 -20.18 -41.06
N PHE A 587 -21.06 -19.90 -39.76
CA PHE A 587 -20.32 -20.56 -38.69
C PHE A 587 -21.11 -20.56 -37.37
N SER A 588 -20.73 -21.47 -36.46
CA SER A 588 -21.16 -21.45 -35.05
C SER A 588 -19.98 -21.55 -34.12
N ILE A 589 -20.14 -21.01 -32.92
CA ILE A 589 -19.23 -21.19 -31.75
C ILE A 589 -20.03 -21.81 -30.62
N GLU A 590 -19.52 -22.89 -30.03
CA GLU A 590 -20.24 -23.73 -29.05
C GLU A 590 -19.36 -24.11 -27.86
N GLN A 591 -20.03 -24.29 -26.70
CA GLN A 591 -19.47 -24.95 -25.52
C GLN A 591 -20.45 -26.02 -25.03
N SER A 592 -19.94 -27.21 -24.63
CA SER A 592 -20.75 -28.33 -24.16
C SER A 592 -20.43 -28.69 -22.74
N PHE A 593 -21.46 -29.00 -21.95
CA PHE A 593 -21.40 -29.39 -20.55
C PHE A 593 -21.95 -30.81 -20.36
N THR A 594 -21.41 -31.56 -19.38
CA THR A 594 -21.83 -32.95 -19.11
C THR A 594 -22.15 -33.20 -17.62
N ASP A 595 -21.93 -32.23 -16.76
CA ASP A 595 -21.99 -32.33 -15.31
C ASP A 595 -22.72 -31.18 -14.61
N LEU A 596 -23.59 -30.47 -15.36
CA LEU A 596 -24.43 -29.44 -14.78
C LEU A 596 -25.42 -30.04 -13.79
N GLU A 597 -25.66 -29.35 -12.68
CA GLU A 597 -26.72 -29.75 -11.75
C GLU A 597 -28.10 -29.68 -12.41
N PRO A 598 -29.02 -30.61 -12.14
CA PRO A 598 -30.40 -30.46 -12.61
C PRO A 598 -31.02 -29.16 -12.18
N GLY A 599 -31.71 -28.48 -13.08
CA GLY A 599 -32.31 -27.19 -12.82
C GLY A 599 -32.74 -26.43 -14.04
N THR A 600 -33.23 -25.21 -13.84
CA THR A 600 -33.58 -24.28 -14.91
C THR A 600 -32.46 -23.28 -15.11
N TYR A 601 -32.01 -23.14 -16.34
CA TYR A 601 -30.89 -22.28 -16.72
C TYR A 601 -31.34 -21.16 -17.65
N GLU A 602 -30.54 -20.11 -17.71
CA GLU A 602 -30.65 -18.98 -18.61
C GLU A 602 -29.29 -18.72 -19.27
N LEU A 603 -29.29 -18.55 -20.61
CA LEU A 603 -28.11 -18.28 -21.41
C LEU A 603 -28.24 -16.87 -22.01
N SER A 604 -27.19 -16.06 -21.88
CA SER A 604 -27.07 -14.78 -22.59
C SER A 604 -25.67 -14.56 -23.15
N ALA A 605 -25.53 -13.62 -24.07
CA ALA A 605 -24.24 -13.24 -24.62
C ALA A 605 -24.30 -11.79 -25.13
N PHE A 606 -23.18 -11.09 -25.15
CA PHE A 606 -23.08 -9.78 -25.78
C PHE A 606 -22.47 -9.91 -27.19
N SER A 607 -23.09 -9.29 -28.18
CA SER A 607 -22.55 -9.25 -29.53
C SER A 607 -22.83 -7.90 -30.20
N GLN A 608 -21.82 -7.37 -30.89
CA GLN A 608 -21.91 -6.15 -31.71
C GLN A 608 -21.39 -6.37 -33.09
N GLY A 609 -21.75 -5.51 -34.03
CA GLY A 609 -21.27 -5.59 -35.41
C GLY A 609 -22.16 -4.86 -36.38
N GLY A 610 -21.85 -5.00 -37.70
CA GLY A 610 -22.61 -4.28 -38.74
C GLY A 610 -22.36 -4.74 -40.14
N ASP A 611 -22.82 -3.93 -41.09
CA ASP A 611 -22.76 -4.15 -42.55
C ASP A 611 -23.48 -5.42 -43.00
N LEU A 612 -24.60 -5.75 -42.32
CA LEU A 612 -25.42 -6.92 -42.59
C LEU A 612 -26.37 -6.74 -43.77
N ALA A 613 -26.50 -7.77 -44.58
CA ALA A 613 -27.56 -7.86 -45.60
C ALA A 613 -28.93 -8.20 -44.95
N ALA A 614 -30.01 -7.95 -45.68
CA ALA A 614 -31.37 -8.15 -45.17
C ALA A 614 -31.73 -9.64 -44.90
N ASP A 615 -30.96 -10.56 -45.44
CA ASP A 615 -31.12 -12.01 -45.30
C ASP A 615 -30.10 -12.62 -44.29
N ALA A 616 -29.33 -11.80 -43.58
CA ALA A 616 -28.48 -12.27 -42.50
C ALA A 616 -29.31 -12.86 -41.37
N SER A 617 -28.77 -13.88 -40.69
CA SER A 617 -29.43 -14.57 -39.60
C SER A 617 -28.42 -14.84 -38.47
N MET A 618 -28.78 -14.49 -37.23
CA MET A 618 -28.00 -14.75 -36.05
C MET A 618 -28.89 -15.29 -34.96
N GLU A 619 -28.41 -16.30 -34.26
CA GLU A 619 -29.17 -16.98 -33.23
C GLU A 619 -28.29 -17.36 -32.06
N LEU A 620 -28.69 -16.97 -30.86
CA LEU A 620 -28.23 -17.57 -29.60
C LEU A 620 -29.07 -18.83 -29.38
N TYR A 621 -28.43 -19.96 -29.06
CA TYR A 621 -29.15 -21.23 -28.88
C TYR A 621 -28.59 -22.09 -27.75
N ALA A 622 -29.47 -22.96 -27.24
CA ALA A 622 -29.16 -24.00 -26.28
C ALA A 622 -29.77 -25.34 -26.76
N VAL A 623 -29.00 -26.41 -26.70
CA VAL A 623 -29.46 -27.77 -27.04
C VAL A 623 -29.48 -28.59 -25.75
N VAL A 624 -30.68 -29.00 -25.32
CA VAL A 624 -30.92 -29.81 -24.12
C VAL A 624 -31.88 -30.94 -24.46
N ASP A 625 -31.59 -32.17 -24.02
CA ASP A 625 -32.41 -33.38 -24.33
C ASP A 625 -32.71 -33.54 -25.82
N GLY A 626 -31.78 -33.17 -26.71
CA GLY A 626 -31.94 -33.19 -28.15
C GLY A 626 -32.95 -32.18 -28.74
N LYS A 627 -33.37 -31.20 -27.92
CA LYS A 627 -34.18 -30.06 -28.34
C LYS A 627 -33.37 -28.81 -28.38
N GLU A 628 -33.53 -28.02 -29.43
CA GLU A 628 -32.92 -26.71 -29.57
C GLU A 628 -33.90 -25.63 -29.12
N LEU A 629 -33.42 -24.71 -28.29
CA LEU A 629 -34.08 -23.46 -27.89
C LEU A 629 -33.27 -22.32 -28.49
N THR A 630 -33.90 -21.44 -29.26
CA THR A 630 -33.19 -20.34 -29.96
C THR A 630 -33.83 -18.99 -29.70
N VAL A 631 -32.99 -17.97 -29.74
CA VAL A 631 -33.40 -16.55 -29.75
C VAL A 631 -32.66 -15.87 -30.88
N PRO A 632 -33.40 -15.40 -31.92
CA PRO A 632 -32.80 -14.64 -33.02
C PRO A 632 -32.42 -13.23 -32.56
N PHE A 633 -31.33 -12.68 -33.11
CA PHE A 633 -30.92 -11.30 -32.89
C PHE A 633 -30.29 -10.72 -34.15
N MET A 634 -30.05 -9.42 -34.19
CA MET A 634 -29.43 -8.73 -35.31
C MET A 634 -28.45 -7.69 -34.83
N LEU A 635 -27.26 -7.65 -35.37
CA LEU A 635 -26.27 -6.61 -35.10
C LEU A 635 -26.64 -5.35 -35.92
N THR A 636 -26.35 -4.20 -35.37
CA THR A 636 -26.77 -2.90 -35.89
C THR A 636 -25.61 -2.02 -36.30
N THR A 637 -24.66 -1.77 -35.36
CA THR A 637 -23.50 -0.91 -35.60
C THR A 637 -22.45 -1.11 -34.49
N TYR A 638 -21.34 -0.42 -34.60
CA TYR A 638 -20.27 -0.39 -33.63
C TYR A 638 -20.72 0.18 -32.27
N ALA A 639 -20.31 -0.47 -31.19
CA ALA A 639 -20.63 -0.13 -29.80
C ALA A 639 -22.15 -0.19 -29.47
N ASP A 640 -22.99 -0.78 -30.34
CA ASP A 640 -24.39 -1.07 -30.04
C ASP A 640 -24.56 -2.57 -29.74
N TRP A 641 -24.26 -2.92 -28.48
CA TRP A 641 -24.23 -4.30 -28.01
C TRP A 641 -25.62 -4.88 -27.89
N GLN A 642 -25.85 -5.98 -28.58
CA GLN A 642 -27.05 -6.80 -28.45
C GLN A 642 -26.84 -7.84 -27.37
N ASN A 643 -27.86 -8.09 -26.54
CA ASN A 643 -27.82 -9.09 -25.48
C ASN A 643 -29.01 -10.08 -25.58
N PRO A 644 -29.00 -10.98 -26.58
CA PRO A 644 -30.03 -12.03 -26.67
C PRO A 644 -29.96 -12.93 -25.43
N THR A 645 -31.14 -13.41 -24.99
CA THR A 645 -31.26 -14.27 -23.80
C THR A 645 -32.19 -15.45 -24.06
N VAL A 646 -31.70 -16.67 -23.89
CA VAL A 646 -32.48 -17.91 -23.92
C VAL A 646 -32.85 -18.31 -22.52
N SER A 647 -34.11 -18.18 -22.12
CA SER A 647 -34.60 -18.50 -20.79
C SER A 647 -35.29 -19.86 -20.74
N GLY A 648 -35.42 -20.46 -19.56
CA GLY A 648 -36.19 -21.68 -19.29
C GLY A 648 -35.54 -22.97 -19.85
N ILE A 649 -34.21 -23.00 -19.92
CA ILE A 649 -33.45 -24.18 -20.33
C ILE A 649 -33.50 -25.20 -19.16
N LYS A 650 -34.20 -26.31 -19.35
CA LYS A 650 -34.37 -27.33 -18.31
C LYS A 650 -33.37 -28.45 -18.49
N VAL A 651 -32.33 -28.43 -17.67
CA VAL A 651 -31.32 -29.51 -17.58
C VAL A 651 -31.77 -30.55 -16.59
N THR A 652 -31.80 -31.84 -17.02
CA THR A 652 -32.25 -32.97 -16.22
C THR A 652 -31.19 -34.05 -16.01
N ASP A 653 -30.28 -34.22 -16.95
CA ASP A 653 -29.23 -35.25 -16.97
C ASP A 653 -27.80 -34.66 -16.94
N GLY A 654 -27.66 -33.33 -16.70
CA GLY A 654 -26.38 -32.64 -16.64
C GLY A 654 -25.82 -32.27 -18.00
N THR A 655 -26.47 -32.61 -19.12
CA THR A 655 -25.95 -32.29 -20.46
C THR A 655 -26.61 -31.07 -21.08
N LEU A 656 -25.78 -30.20 -21.63
CA LEU A 656 -26.22 -28.98 -22.31
C LEU A 656 -25.15 -28.56 -23.31
N THR A 657 -25.56 -28.15 -24.50
CA THR A 657 -24.70 -27.42 -25.45
C THR A 657 -25.26 -26.03 -25.67
N ILE A 658 -24.43 -25.03 -25.51
CA ILE A 658 -24.76 -23.62 -25.78
C ILE A 658 -23.98 -23.12 -26.99
N GLY A 659 -24.50 -22.15 -27.73
CA GLY A 659 -23.75 -21.58 -28.83
C GLY A 659 -24.40 -20.37 -29.46
N VAL A 660 -23.62 -19.73 -30.32
CA VAL A 660 -24.08 -18.64 -31.20
C VAL A 660 -23.80 -19.04 -32.63
N ARG A 661 -24.81 -18.87 -33.51
CA ARG A 661 -24.73 -19.13 -34.92
C ARG A 661 -24.83 -17.85 -35.71
N TYR A 662 -23.94 -17.67 -36.68
CA TYR A 662 -23.90 -16.52 -37.57
C TYR A 662 -23.97 -16.94 -39.03
N GLN A 663 -24.94 -16.39 -39.77
CA GLN A 663 -25.03 -16.50 -41.21
C GLN A 663 -25.13 -15.08 -41.76
N CYS A 664 -24.09 -14.61 -42.42
CA CYS A 664 -24.00 -13.23 -42.86
C CYS A 664 -23.17 -13.07 -44.14
N ASN A 665 -23.41 -11.96 -44.84
CA ASN A 665 -22.77 -11.63 -46.10
C ASN A 665 -21.29 -11.25 -45.91
N LYS A 666 -20.55 -11.32 -47.00
CA LYS A 666 -19.19 -10.74 -47.04
C LYS A 666 -19.21 -9.27 -46.68
N ASN A 667 -18.13 -8.80 -46.08
CA ASN A 667 -17.89 -7.50 -45.49
C ASN A 667 -18.65 -7.22 -44.19
N SER A 668 -19.58 -8.07 -43.75
CA SER A 668 -20.10 -8.02 -42.39
C SER A 668 -18.98 -8.26 -41.40
N TRP A 669 -19.10 -7.68 -40.22
CA TRP A 669 -18.14 -7.81 -39.16
C TRP A 669 -18.86 -7.85 -37.80
N GLY A 670 -18.22 -8.43 -36.80
CA GLY A 670 -18.73 -8.39 -35.43
C GLY A 670 -17.82 -9.02 -34.42
N THR A 671 -18.20 -8.83 -33.15
CA THR A 671 -17.59 -9.48 -32.01
C THR A 671 -18.65 -10.11 -31.11
N LEU A 672 -18.28 -11.20 -30.43
CA LEU A 672 -19.04 -11.89 -29.40
C LEU A 672 -18.20 -11.85 -28.13
N ASP A 673 -18.87 -11.58 -26.99
CA ASP A 673 -18.20 -11.46 -25.71
C ASP A 673 -19.15 -11.78 -24.55
N ASP A 674 -18.62 -11.94 -23.34
CA ASP A 674 -19.35 -12.09 -22.07
C ASP A 674 -20.52 -13.07 -22.14
N VAL A 675 -20.25 -14.30 -22.58
CA VAL A 675 -21.27 -15.36 -22.64
C VAL A 675 -21.58 -15.84 -21.22
N THR A 676 -22.85 -15.85 -20.84
CA THR A 676 -23.26 -16.31 -19.49
C THR A 676 -24.24 -17.46 -19.54
N LEU A 677 -24.01 -18.46 -18.72
CA LEU A 677 -24.96 -19.55 -18.44
C LEU A 677 -25.17 -19.63 -16.93
N ASN A 678 -26.34 -19.23 -16.47
CA ASN A 678 -26.65 -19.17 -15.05
C ASN A 678 -27.80 -20.12 -14.70
N ARG A 679 -27.71 -20.78 -13.54
CA ARG A 679 -28.85 -21.49 -12.97
C ARG A 679 -29.79 -20.46 -12.34
N VAL A 680 -31.07 -20.49 -12.71
CA VAL A 680 -32.10 -19.52 -12.28
C VAL A 680 -33.24 -20.17 -11.50
N GLY A 681 -33.19 -21.47 -11.24
CA GLY A 681 -34.17 -22.19 -10.46
C GLY A 681 -33.94 -23.69 -10.43
N ASN A 682 -34.67 -24.37 -9.53
CA ASN A 682 -34.62 -25.82 -9.38
C ASN A 682 -35.45 -26.53 -10.43
#